data_fab097d64834ef781571656a6f182d8a
#
_entry.id   fab097d64834ef781571656a6f182d8a
#
_cell.length_a   1.000
_cell.length_b   1.000
_cell.length_c   1.000
_cell.angle_alpha   90.00
_cell.angle_beta   90.00
_cell.angle_gamma   90.00
#
_symmetry.space_group_name_H-M   'P 1'
#
loop_
_entity.id
_entity.type
_entity.pdbx_description
1 polymer ?
#
loop_
_entity_poly.entity_id
_entity_poly.type
_entity_poly.pdbx_seq_one_letter_code
_entity_poly.pdbx_strand_id
1 'polypeptide(L)'
;MYQFRSVTPRIERYREKVRNRLIIGDAAKEKLKYEAEIRYQNFPPMIQKPMISKYVIENMPIDIQEDEFFVGDMGGKNWGDSHALAWVLMTDIEHTWPILEDGLHHAPMDDPIYSKQLLAIAPEDVKELREIINKKIAANDGIRPEEWLPDGAQEFFALQASDYGKIGGWPVMLPPGHLTPGFQNLLRRGYADIRKEAQDWLDAHEGNVQGDNMGRYMFYKAATIACDTAILLTRRYADLAREKAASCADAEKKAEFEKMAEGLDWIAEKPARNFWEALQQVMMYNVFLKVDNDPGVTSMGRFDQYTWPYLKKDLEEGVLTMDQAQELVDSFFLKINTFYKGGFGKTQQTAGIGHLGQHTTIGGCIPETGEDATNPVSYMVLEAMSRLELHEPTVSLRCGKNTPKEIWDCAMETSMRVGGLPLLQNDEVIVPAIIQELGFDLEDARNFAFIGCQEITGSGCDYPAPNGSAMGHSGIYWAIVLDMVINNGVNPMNGAKAPDKVCSGYLYDFKTFDELKAAYEKMATWMLTWSATLNNYTEFEYPRIYPFPNLSITTTGCMESGKDVSEGGAKYNSYGGTATGLATTADSLTAIKYMIYDKKLISAEEYLKAVLANWEGYEPLRQRIINEVPHYGNADPYADEQMKYMIDLYYGISRAFSTHRCKVYKCGTFGASDHVVQGEITWATPDGRKTGDPIADASSPCQGRDVCGPTAVFVSSTSFDHSHFMDGMALNLKIHPTALQSNDGITKLEDVTKAYFDQGGMEVQYNVVDSKTLKKAQKNPEKYHNLVVRIAGFSAYFVDMTEAMQADIISRAEHNL
;
A
#
# COMPACT_ATOMS: atom_id res chain seq x y z
N MET A 1 -21.66 20.27 -11.47
CA MET A 1 -20.27 20.46 -11.00
C MET A 1 -20.27 20.83 -9.53
N TYR A 2 -19.56 20.10 -8.71
CA TYR A 2 -19.40 20.35 -7.27
C TYR A 2 -18.58 21.63 -7.05
N GLN A 3 -18.96 22.42 -6.03
CA GLN A 3 -18.33 23.70 -5.77
C GLN A 3 -17.41 23.59 -4.55
N PHE A 4 -16.11 23.51 -4.78
CA PHE A 4 -15.11 23.42 -3.73
C PHE A 4 -14.91 24.75 -2.97
N ARG A 5 -14.64 24.67 -1.67
CA ARG A 5 -14.29 25.83 -0.83
C ARG A 5 -12.95 26.46 -1.24
N SER A 6 -12.71 27.68 -0.81
CA SER A 6 -11.43 28.34 -1.00
C SER A 6 -10.38 27.79 -0.02
N VAL A 7 -9.12 27.75 -0.45
CA VAL A 7 -7.98 27.46 0.45
C VAL A 7 -7.62 28.72 1.24
N THR A 8 -7.35 28.59 2.53
CA THR A 8 -6.94 29.75 3.35
C THR A 8 -5.46 30.12 3.11
N PRO A 9 -5.07 31.37 3.35
CA PRO A 9 -3.68 31.76 3.16
C PRO A 9 -2.67 30.99 4.03
N ARG A 10 -3.08 30.48 5.20
CA ARG A 10 -2.25 29.64 6.07
C ARG A 10 -2.02 28.28 5.44
N ILE A 11 -3.09 27.65 4.98
CA ILE A 11 -3.02 26.34 4.31
C ILE A 11 -2.19 26.43 3.02
N GLU A 12 -2.33 27.52 2.24
CA GLU A 12 -1.52 27.71 1.04
C GLU A 12 -0.01 27.79 1.36
N ARG A 13 0.37 28.57 2.38
CA ARG A 13 1.79 28.61 2.83
C ARG A 13 2.28 27.25 3.31
N TYR A 14 1.43 26.52 4.04
CA TYR A 14 1.79 25.18 4.54
C TYR A 14 1.95 24.19 3.39
N ARG A 15 1.03 24.21 2.42
CA ARG A 15 1.12 23.39 1.19
C ARG A 15 2.43 23.64 0.46
N GLU A 16 2.80 24.90 0.22
CA GLU A 16 4.04 25.27 -0.45
C GLU A 16 5.28 24.77 0.32
N LYS A 17 5.29 24.87 1.64
CA LYS A 17 6.37 24.31 2.47
C LYS A 17 6.47 22.80 2.32
N VAL A 18 5.36 22.10 2.39
CA VAL A 18 5.31 20.63 2.26
C VAL A 18 5.79 20.18 0.87
N ARG A 19 5.31 20.85 -0.19
CA ARG A 19 5.65 20.45 -1.58
C ARG A 19 7.12 20.71 -1.95
N ASN A 20 7.68 21.81 -1.46
CA ASN A 20 9.02 22.26 -1.85
C ASN A 20 10.11 21.91 -0.82
N ARG A 21 9.80 21.12 0.21
CA ARG A 21 10.79 20.78 1.24
C ARG A 21 11.89 19.88 0.69
N LEU A 22 13.09 20.08 1.20
CA LEU A 22 14.15 19.08 1.13
C LEU A 22 13.87 18.01 2.20
N ILE A 23 13.80 16.75 1.79
CA ILE A 23 13.62 15.63 2.70
C ILE A 23 15.00 15.22 3.21
N ILE A 24 15.20 15.34 4.53
CA ILE A 24 16.49 15.06 5.17
C ILE A 24 16.34 13.82 6.03
N GLY A 25 17.07 12.76 5.69
CA GLY A 25 17.26 11.62 6.57
C GLY A 25 18.39 11.86 7.58
N ASP A 26 18.32 11.20 8.73
CA ASP A 26 19.38 11.22 9.73
C ASP A 26 19.48 9.89 10.49
N ALA A 27 20.57 9.69 11.21
CA ALA A 27 20.83 8.47 11.98
C ALA A 27 20.25 8.49 13.41
N ALA A 28 19.63 9.59 13.84
CA ALA A 28 19.32 9.82 15.25
C ALA A 28 18.41 8.74 15.84
N LYS A 29 17.31 8.40 15.16
CA LYS A 29 16.36 7.40 15.65
C LYS A 29 16.93 5.98 15.63
N GLU A 30 17.59 5.59 14.54
CA GLU A 30 18.18 4.24 14.41
C GLU A 30 19.30 4.02 15.42
N LYS A 31 20.05 5.06 15.78
CA LYS A 31 21.03 5.01 16.85
C LYS A 31 20.38 4.72 18.21
N LEU A 32 19.34 5.49 18.57
CA LEU A 32 18.57 5.29 19.78
C LEU A 32 17.95 3.88 19.84
N LYS A 33 17.41 3.43 18.73
CA LYS A 33 16.84 2.08 18.59
C LYS A 33 17.89 1.01 18.81
N TYR A 34 19.06 1.12 18.17
CA TYR A 34 20.17 0.18 18.35
C TYR A 34 20.70 0.15 19.79
N GLU A 35 20.84 1.32 20.43
CA GLU A 35 21.21 1.43 21.85
C GLU A 35 20.19 0.72 22.76
N ALA A 36 18.91 0.92 22.50
CA ALA A 36 17.82 0.27 23.22
C ALA A 36 17.78 -1.25 23.00
N GLU A 37 17.99 -1.72 21.76
CA GLU A 37 18.09 -3.14 21.44
C GLU A 37 19.17 -3.83 22.27
N ILE A 38 20.37 -3.25 22.36
CA ILE A 38 21.45 -3.77 23.18
C ILE A 38 21.09 -3.73 24.68
N ARG A 39 20.52 -2.62 25.14
CA ARG A 39 20.15 -2.43 26.55
C ARG A 39 19.14 -3.46 27.02
N TYR A 40 18.16 -3.79 26.20
CA TYR A 40 17.04 -4.66 26.54
C TYR A 40 17.13 -6.06 25.93
N GLN A 41 18.27 -6.46 25.35
CA GLN A 41 18.47 -7.73 24.63
C GLN A 41 18.13 -9.00 25.44
N ASN A 42 18.15 -8.93 26.76
CA ASN A 42 17.87 -10.07 27.65
C ASN A 42 16.41 -10.13 28.10
N PHE A 43 15.55 -9.21 27.65
CA PHE A 43 14.13 -9.25 27.96
C PHE A 43 13.38 -10.12 26.94
N PRO A 44 12.26 -10.75 27.35
CA PRO A 44 11.38 -11.42 26.38
C PRO A 44 10.94 -10.44 25.28
N PRO A 45 10.87 -10.88 24.00
CA PRO A 45 10.55 -9.99 22.87
C PRO A 45 9.30 -9.14 23.09
N MET A 46 8.23 -9.73 23.65
CA MET A 46 6.98 -9.03 23.96
C MET A 46 7.18 -7.82 24.89
N ILE A 47 8.09 -7.91 25.86
CA ILE A 47 8.43 -6.81 26.79
C ILE A 47 9.50 -5.90 26.19
N GLN A 48 10.46 -6.48 25.50
CA GLN A 48 11.58 -5.75 24.90
C GLN A 48 11.08 -4.66 23.92
N LYS A 49 10.12 -5.01 23.07
CA LYS A 49 9.62 -4.10 22.02
C LYS A 49 9.06 -2.78 22.59
N PRO A 50 8.06 -2.75 23.47
CA PRO A 50 7.57 -1.48 24.00
C PRO A 50 8.60 -0.75 24.88
N MET A 51 9.60 -1.44 25.45
CA MET A 51 10.71 -0.78 26.15
C MET A 51 11.67 -0.08 25.19
N ILE A 52 11.91 -0.65 23.99
CA ILE A 52 12.66 0.01 22.92
C ILE A 52 11.92 1.28 22.48
N SER A 53 10.60 1.17 22.18
CA SER A 53 9.76 2.32 21.83
C SER A 53 9.86 3.43 22.87
N LYS A 54 9.76 3.04 24.15
CA LYS A 54 9.85 3.99 25.27
C LYS A 54 11.19 4.72 25.29
N TYR A 55 12.29 3.99 25.14
CA TYR A 55 13.62 4.58 25.13
C TYR A 55 13.81 5.55 23.95
N VAL A 56 13.37 5.18 22.76
CA VAL A 56 13.43 6.05 21.59
C VAL A 56 12.60 7.31 21.82
N ILE A 57 11.36 7.16 22.27
CA ILE A 57 10.43 8.27 22.51
C ILE A 57 10.92 9.20 23.65
N GLU A 58 11.58 8.67 24.67
CA GLU A 58 12.19 9.48 25.73
C GLU A 58 13.31 10.38 25.24
N ASN A 59 14.09 9.93 24.24
CA ASN A 59 15.35 10.54 23.86
C ASN A 59 15.34 11.20 22.46
N MET A 60 14.39 10.87 21.59
CA MET A 60 14.32 11.45 20.25
C MET A 60 14.03 12.95 20.29
N PRO A 61 14.61 13.76 19.39
CA PRO A 61 14.24 15.16 19.22
C PRO A 61 12.79 15.26 18.73
N ILE A 62 12.10 16.31 19.17
CA ILE A 62 10.75 16.67 18.70
C ILE A 62 10.70 18.17 18.42
N ASP A 63 9.87 18.59 17.45
CA ASP A 63 9.64 20.02 17.19
C ASP A 63 8.16 20.27 16.78
N ILE A 64 7.78 21.55 16.81
CA ILE A 64 6.48 22.06 16.33
C ILE A 64 6.77 23.17 15.33
N GLN A 65 6.32 23.00 14.10
CA GLN A 65 6.54 23.95 13.02
C GLN A 65 5.52 25.10 13.04
N GLU A 66 5.86 26.21 12.38
CA GLU A 66 5.12 27.48 12.51
C GLU A 66 3.66 27.43 12.02
N ASP A 67 3.41 26.78 10.90
CA ASP A 67 2.07 26.75 10.27
C ASP A 67 1.23 25.52 10.65
N GLU A 68 1.75 24.64 11.50
CA GLU A 68 1.07 23.39 11.88
C GLU A 68 -0.09 23.63 12.86
N PHE A 69 -1.24 22.99 12.59
CA PHE A 69 -2.33 22.81 13.56
C PHE A 69 -2.18 21.51 14.35
N PHE A 70 -1.47 20.54 13.80
CA PHE A 70 -1.28 19.21 14.38
C PHE A 70 0.20 18.93 14.57
N VAL A 71 0.52 18.35 15.71
CA VAL A 71 1.88 17.99 16.07
C VAL A 71 2.12 16.49 15.95
N GLY A 72 3.39 16.13 15.86
CA GLY A 72 3.85 14.75 15.78
C GLY A 72 4.84 14.58 14.65
N ASP A 73 6.03 14.07 14.97
CA ASP A 73 7.08 13.74 14.02
C ASP A 73 7.54 12.30 14.23
N MET A 74 8.08 11.72 13.17
CA MET A 74 8.52 10.34 13.19
C MET A 74 9.92 10.15 13.80
N GLY A 75 10.49 11.20 14.38
CA GLY A 75 11.70 11.12 15.19
C GLY A 75 13.00 11.34 14.44
N GLY A 76 13.12 12.43 13.69
CA GLY A 76 14.34 12.91 13.06
C GLY A 76 14.69 14.33 13.46
N LYS A 77 15.85 14.82 13.02
CA LYS A 77 16.28 16.20 13.27
C LYS A 77 15.48 17.23 12.49
N ASN A 78 14.81 16.82 11.44
CA ASN A 78 14.03 17.63 10.53
C ASN A 78 12.76 16.89 10.09
N TRP A 79 11.93 17.54 9.29
CA TRP A 79 10.72 16.96 8.69
C TRP A 79 10.98 15.73 7.82
N GLY A 80 12.19 15.47 7.44
CA GLY A 80 12.62 14.24 6.83
C GLY A 80 12.71 13.17 7.91
N ASP A 81 12.24 12.03 7.60
CA ASP A 81 12.13 10.95 8.54
C ASP A 81 13.37 10.06 8.59
N SER A 82 13.88 9.81 9.78
CA SER A 82 14.89 8.78 10.01
C SER A 82 14.41 7.36 9.77
N HIS A 83 13.12 7.13 9.62
CA HIS A 83 12.52 5.85 9.27
C HIS A 83 13.03 5.26 7.98
N ALA A 84 13.12 6.11 6.98
CA ALA A 84 13.63 5.75 5.69
C ALA A 84 14.96 5.06 5.73
N LEU A 85 15.75 5.38 6.72
CA LEU A 85 17.11 4.93 6.83
C LEU A 85 17.21 3.48 7.30
N ALA A 86 16.30 3.00 8.13
CA ALA A 86 16.28 1.58 8.52
C ALA A 86 16.13 0.63 7.32
N TRP A 87 15.43 1.06 6.28
CA TRP A 87 15.23 0.30 5.05
C TRP A 87 16.30 0.51 4.00
N VAL A 88 16.81 1.72 3.90
CA VAL A 88 17.98 2.04 3.06
C VAL A 88 19.21 1.24 3.50
N LEU A 89 19.26 0.86 4.77
CA LEU A 89 20.32 0.03 5.32
C LEU A 89 20.40 -1.38 4.70
N MET A 90 19.31 -1.88 4.13
CA MET A 90 19.30 -3.15 3.41
C MET A 90 19.69 -2.99 1.94
N THR A 91 19.76 -1.76 1.45
CA THR A 91 20.23 -1.41 0.11
C THR A 91 21.48 -0.53 0.23
N ASP A 92 22.26 -0.47 -0.82
CA ASP A 92 23.49 0.31 -0.85
C ASP A 92 23.22 1.81 -0.72
N ILE A 93 23.43 2.36 0.48
CA ILE A 93 23.21 3.79 0.76
C ILE A 93 24.01 4.70 -0.19
N GLU A 94 25.23 4.31 -0.55
CA GLU A 94 26.08 5.11 -1.43
C GLU A 94 25.57 5.15 -2.87
N HIS A 95 24.92 4.10 -3.33
CA HIS A 95 24.23 4.12 -4.62
C HIS A 95 22.91 4.86 -4.56
N THR A 96 22.25 4.88 -3.40
CA THR A 96 20.94 5.51 -3.25
C THR A 96 21.05 7.01 -3.04
N TRP A 97 22.12 7.48 -2.35
CA TRP A 97 22.31 8.90 -1.99
C TRP A 97 23.74 9.36 -2.25
N PRO A 98 24.07 9.81 -3.46
CA PRO A 98 25.39 10.35 -3.80
C PRO A 98 25.70 11.61 -2.97
N ILE A 99 26.98 11.85 -2.73
CA ILE A 99 27.46 13.06 -2.04
C ILE A 99 27.43 14.24 -3.01
N LEU A 100 26.81 15.34 -2.61
CA LEU A 100 26.83 16.61 -3.33
C LEU A 100 27.92 17.54 -2.82
N GLU A 101 28.12 18.68 -3.51
CA GLU A 101 29.12 19.71 -3.19
C GLU A 101 28.91 20.36 -1.81
N ASP A 102 27.69 20.37 -1.29
CA ASP A 102 27.36 20.84 0.07
C ASP A 102 27.68 19.84 1.19
N GLY A 103 28.25 18.68 0.86
CA GLY A 103 28.59 17.63 1.80
C GLY A 103 27.42 16.75 2.22
N LEU A 104 26.27 16.87 1.59
CA LEU A 104 25.12 15.99 1.79
C LEU A 104 25.07 14.91 0.71
N HIS A 105 24.54 13.73 1.06
CA HIS A 105 24.16 12.74 0.08
C HIS A 105 22.74 13.04 -0.43
N HIS A 106 22.54 13.02 -1.73
CA HIS A 106 21.24 13.17 -2.34
C HIS A 106 20.91 11.94 -3.19
N ALA A 107 19.63 11.66 -3.41
CA ALA A 107 19.22 10.67 -4.39
C ALA A 107 19.74 11.07 -5.77
N PRO A 108 20.28 10.11 -6.57
CA PRO A 108 20.80 10.41 -7.91
C PRO A 108 19.67 10.84 -8.83
N MET A 109 19.51 12.14 -9.01
CA MET A 109 18.44 12.77 -9.81
C MET A 109 18.51 12.38 -11.31
N ASP A 110 19.69 12.02 -11.78
CA ASP A 110 19.93 11.71 -13.19
C ASP A 110 19.90 10.20 -13.49
N ASP A 111 19.77 9.35 -12.49
CA ASP A 111 19.62 7.91 -12.70
C ASP A 111 18.16 7.59 -13.03
N PRO A 112 17.87 6.97 -14.19
CA PRO A 112 16.51 6.62 -14.58
C PRO A 112 15.81 5.65 -13.62
N ILE A 113 16.55 5.03 -12.70
CA ILE A 113 16.04 4.10 -11.68
C ILE A 113 15.50 4.83 -10.45
N TYR A 114 15.95 6.05 -10.17
CA TYR A 114 15.61 6.78 -8.95
C TYR A 114 14.64 7.93 -9.20
N SER A 115 13.84 8.22 -8.18
CA SER A 115 12.93 9.37 -8.21
C SER A 115 13.69 10.69 -8.28
N LYS A 116 13.05 11.70 -8.85
CA LYS A 116 13.57 13.07 -8.91
C LYS A 116 13.34 13.86 -7.62
N GLN A 117 12.88 13.23 -6.56
CA GLN A 117 12.66 13.90 -5.28
C GLN A 117 14.01 14.27 -4.62
N LEU A 118 14.02 15.44 -4.01
CA LEU A 118 15.19 15.92 -3.27
C LEU A 118 15.30 15.20 -1.92
N LEU A 119 16.20 14.24 -1.85
CA LEU A 119 16.54 13.50 -0.64
C LEU A 119 17.95 13.83 -0.22
N ALA A 120 18.19 14.09 1.05
CA ALA A 120 19.51 14.38 1.57
C ALA A 120 19.81 13.67 2.87
N ILE A 121 21.06 13.23 3.05
CA ILE A 121 21.59 12.69 4.29
C ILE A 121 23.03 13.13 4.48
N ALA A 122 23.41 13.52 5.68
CA ALA A 122 24.78 13.92 5.98
C ALA A 122 25.76 12.72 5.92
N PRO A 123 26.98 12.90 5.42
CA PRO A 123 27.98 11.82 5.33
C PRO A 123 28.30 11.14 6.67
N GLU A 124 28.29 11.88 7.76
CA GLU A 124 28.47 11.38 9.11
C GLU A 124 27.33 10.44 9.53
N ASP A 125 26.07 10.77 9.20
CA ASP A 125 24.91 9.93 9.47
C ASP A 125 24.97 8.62 8.64
N VAL A 126 25.40 8.70 7.39
CA VAL A 126 25.63 7.50 6.54
C VAL A 126 26.65 6.58 7.18
N LYS A 127 27.77 7.15 7.66
CA LYS A 127 28.84 6.37 8.32
C LYS A 127 28.32 5.68 9.59
N GLU A 128 27.60 6.42 10.43
CA GLU A 128 27.04 5.88 11.68
C GLU A 128 26.05 4.74 11.42
N LEU A 129 25.17 4.93 10.44
CA LEU A 129 24.24 3.89 10.02
C LEU A 129 24.93 2.64 9.52
N ARG A 130 25.97 2.77 8.69
CA ARG A 130 26.78 1.63 8.23
C ARG A 130 27.43 0.87 9.37
N GLU A 131 27.94 1.58 10.37
CA GLU A 131 28.51 0.94 11.54
C GLU A 131 27.46 0.12 12.30
N ILE A 132 26.25 0.63 12.46
CA ILE A 132 25.14 -0.06 13.11
C ILE A 132 24.77 -1.33 12.30
N ILE A 133 24.63 -1.20 10.99
CA ILE A 133 24.31 -2.35 10.13
C ILE A 133 25.36 -3.43 10.19
N ASN A 134 26.63 -3.04 10.01
CA ASN A 134 27.73 -3.99 10.04
C ASN A 134 27.76 -4.77 11.37
N LYS A 135 27.45 -4.10 12.48
CA LYS A 135 27.33 -4.76 13.78
C LYS A 135 26.13 -5.73 13.83
N LYS A 136 24.98 -5.34 13.28
CA LYS A 136 23.79 -6.21 13.21
C LYS A 136 24.03 -7.42 12.30
N ILE A 137 24.66 -7.21 11.14
CA ILE A 137 25.05 -8.31 10.23
C ILE A 137 26.03 -9.25 10.90
N ALA A 138 27.09 -8.73 11.52
CA ALA A 138 28.10 -9.55 12.20
C ALA A 138 27.51 -10.36 13.36
N ALA A 139 26.51 -9.84 14.06
CA ALA A 139 25.82 -10.57 15.13
C ALA A 139 24.99 -11.77 14.61
N ASN A 140 24.62 -11.73 13.32
CA ASN A 140 23.83 -12.79 12.66
C ASN A 140 24.64 -13.60 11.64
N ASP A 141 25.96 -13.39 11.58
CA ASP A 141 26.81 -14.09 10.62
C ASP A 141 26.77 -15.61 10.83
N GLY A 142 26.56 -16.32 9.73
CA GLY A 142 26.43 -17.78 9.73
C GLY A 142 25.03 -18.33 10.06
N ILE A 143 24.06 -17.49 10.37
CA ILE A 143 22.68 -17.92 10.55
C ILE A 143 21.98 -17.90 9.19
N ARG A 144 21.57 -19.06 8.70
CA ARG A 144 20.84 -19.23 7.45
C ARG A 144 19.47 -19.83 7.72
N PRO A 145 18.44 -18.98 7.92
CA PRO A 145 17.08 -19.45 8.21
C PRO A 145 16.54 -20.40 7.15
N GLU A 146 16.89 -20.20 5.89
CA GLU A 146 16.47 -21.04 4.76
C GLU A 146 16.91 -22.51 4.88
N GLU A 147 17.99 -22.81 5.61
CA GLU A 147 18.48 -24.20 5.81
C GLU A 147 17.50 -25.06 6.64
N TRP A 148 16.56 -24.41 7.35
CA TRP A 148 15.53 -25.07 8.16
C TRP A 148 14.22 -25.30 7.40
N LEU A 149 14.11 -24.77 6.17
CA LEU A 149 12.93 -24.92 5.34
C LEU A 149 12.89 -26.29 4.66
N PRO A 150 11.69 -26.78 4.27
CA PRO A 150 11.60 -27.99 3.45
C PRO A 150 12.38 -27.87 2.14
N ASP A 151 12.91 -28.99 1.63
CA ASP A 151 13.76 -29.04 0.41
C ASP A 151 13.14 -28.26 -0.76
N GLY A 152 11.84 -28.41 -1.00
CA GLY A 152 11.16 -27.68 -2.09
C GLY A 152 11.10 -26.17 -1.88
N ALA A 153 11.05 -25.71 -0.64
CA ALA A 153 11.14 -24.28 -0.33
C ALA A 153 12.56 -23.75 -0.55
N GLN A 154 13.59 -24.56 -0.20
CA GLN A 154 14.98 -24.23 -0.48
C GLN A 154 15.26 -24.19 -1.99
N GLU A 155 14.72 -25.16 -2.76
CA GLU A 155 14.80 -25.16 -4.23
C GLU A 155 14.18 -23.89 -4.83
N PHE A 156 13.00 -23.49 -4.33
CA PHE A 156 12.31 -22.29 -4.79
C PHE A 156 13.09 -21.03 -4.39
N PHE A 157 13.59 -20.97 -3.17
CA PHE A 157 14.42 -19.87 -2.68
C PHE A 157 15.68 -19.70 -3.53
N ALA A 158 16.36 -20.79 -3.86
CA ALA A 158 17.54 -20.75 -4.71
C ALA A 158 17.26 -20.20 -6.12
N LEU A 159 16.07 -20.46 -6.68
CA LEU A 159 15.66 -19.85 -7.95
C LEU A 159 15.50 -18.32 -7.84
N GLN A 160 15.13 -17.82 -6.67
CA GLN A 160 14.92 -16.39 -6.44
C GLN A 160 16.20 -15.63 -6.08
N ALA A 161 17.21 -16.32 -5.54
CA ALA A 161 18.44 -15.73 -5.02
C ALA A 161 19.41 -15.23 -6.10
N SER A 162 19.16 -15.45 -7.39
CA SER A 162 19.95 -14.88 -8.47
C SER A 162 19.62 -13.39 -8.65
N ASP A 163 20.60 -12.55 -8.99
CA ASP A 163 20.51 -11.09 -9.07
C ASP A 163 19.34 -10.54 -9.89
N TYR A 164 18.75 -11.35 -10.76
CA TYR A 164 17.56 -11.03 -11.56
C TYR A 164 16.46 -12.09 -11.42
N GLY A 165 16.58 -13.03 -10.51
CA GLY A 165 15.76 -14.24 -10.46
C GLY A 165 14.53 -14.15 -9.56
N LYS A 166 14.01 -12.96 -9.30
CA LYS A 166 12.78 -12.81 -8.52
C LYS A 166 11.61 -13.38 -9.30
N ILE A 167 11.29 -14.63 -9.04
CA ILE A 167 10.15 -15.34 -9.64
C ILE A 167 8.89 -15.15 -8.78
N GLY A 168 9.03 -14.54 -7.62
CA GLY A 168 7.94 -14.34 -6.66
C GLY A 168 8.38 -13.56 -5.42
N GLY A 169 7.49 -13.48 -4.46
CA GLY A 169 7.73 -12.79 -3.20
C GLY A 169 8.93 -13.31 -2.44
N TRP A 170 9.64 -12.40 -1.84
CA TRP A 170 10.84 -12.67 -1.06
C TRP A 170 10.45 -12.94 0.40
N PRO A 171 10.92 -14.00 1.06
CA PRO A 171 10.73 -14.19 2.49
C PRO A 171 11.65 -13.25 3.25
N VAL A 172 11.32 -11.98 3.27
CA VAL A 172 12.04 -11.01 4.07
C VAL A 172 11.36 -10.96 5.42
N MET A 173 12.12 -11.09 6.49
CA MET A 173 11.69 -10.86 7.86
C MET A 173 11.48 -9.35 8.07
N LEU A 174 10.50 -8.79 7.39
CA LEU A 174 10.16 -7.38 7.49
C LEU A 174 9.11 -7.15 8.58
N PRO A 175 9.12 -5.97 9.21
CA PRO A 175 8.01 -5.56 10.05
C PRO A 175 6.68 -5.69 9.29
N PRO A 176 5.60 -6.14 9.94
CA PRO A 176 4.30 -6.20 9.30
C PRO A 176 3.89 -4.83 8.77
N GLY A 177 3.59 -4.78 7.47
CA GLY A 177 3.12 -3.57 6.79
C GLY A 177 1.61 -3.49 6.73
N HIS A 178 1.08 -2.54 6.01
CA HIS A 178 -0.32 -2.39 5.59
C HIS A 178 -1.35 -2.81 6.65
N LEU A 179 -1.71 -1.89 7.54
CA LEU A 179 -2.64 -2.15 8.62
C LEU A 179 -3.52 -0.92 8.93
N THR A 180 -4.67 -1.17 9.54
CA THR A 180 -5.56 -0.13 10.06
C THR A 180 -5.63 -0.24 11.57
N PRO A 181 -5.07 0.71 12.32
CA PRO A 181 -5.19 0.74 13.78
C PRO A 181 -6.64 0.92 14.25
N GLY A 182 -6.92 0.53 15.47
CA GLY A 182 -8.22 0.73 16.08
C GLY A 182 -8.44 2.17 16.57
N PHE A 183 -8.39 3.15 15.66
CA PHE A 183 -8.58 4.56 15.99
C PHE A 183 -9.91 4.82 16.70
N GLN A 184 -11.00 4.18 16.27
CA GLN A 184 -12.29 4.29 16.93
C GLN A 184 -12.27 3.79 18.37
N ASN A 185 -11.51 2.74 18.68
CA ASN A 185 -11.35 2.23 20.05
C ASN A 185 -10.57 3.22 20.92
N LEU A 186 -9.49 3.78 20.39
CA LEU A 186 -8.71 4.80 21.08
C LEU A 186 -9.54 6.07 21.38
N LEU A 187 -10.24 6.59 20.37
CA LEU A 187 -11.07 7.80 20.51
C LEU A 187 -12.21 7.61 21.51
N ARG A 188 -12.74 6.39 21.65
CA ARG A 188 -13.80 6.06 22.60
C ARG A 188 -13.29 5.87 24.03
N ARG A 189 -12.06 5.33 24.19
CA ARG A 189 -11.56 4.86 25.50
C ARG A 189 -10.47 5.75 26.09
N GLY A 190 -9.55 6.25 25.26
CA GLY A 190 -8.30 6.84 25.72
C GLY A 190 -7.31 5.82 26.30
N TYR A 191 -6.05 6.21 26.42
CA TYR A 191 -5.01 5.31 26.91
C TYR A 191 -5.15 4.93 28.39
N ALA A 192 -5.70 5.82 29.22
CA ALA A 192 -5.86 5.53 30.65
C ALA A 192 -6.83 4.37 30.91
N ASP A 193 -7.92 4.27 30.15
CA ASP A 193 -8.89 3.19 30.26
C ASP A 193 -8.30 1.86 29.77
N ILE A 194 -7.64 1.86 28.62
CA ILE A 194 -6.96 0.67 28.07
C ILE A 194 -5.88 0.17 29.03
N ARG A 195 -5.06 1.08 29.54
CA ARG A 195 -4.04 0.78 30.55
C ARG A 195 -4.62 0.17 31.82
N LYS A 196 -5.75 0.75 32.28
CA LYS A 196 -6.44 0.25 33.45
C LYS A 196 -6.93 -1.18 33.27
N GLU A 197 -7.52 -1.51 32.14
CA GLU A 197 -7.93 -2.88 31.83
C GLU A 197 -6.75 -3.86 31.94
N ALA A 198 -5.61 -3.50 31.32
CA ALA A 198 -4.41 -4.33 31.40
C ALA A 198 -3.92 -4.49 32.85
N GLN A 199 -3.91 -3.40 33.66
CA GLN A 199 -3.48 -3.43 35.04
C GLN A 199 -4.44 -4.23 35.94
N ASP A 200 -5.76 -4.06 35.75
CA ASP A 200 -6.78 -4.80 36.51
C ASP A 200 -6.62 -6.33 36.28
N TRP A 201 -6.27 -6.75 35.06
CA TRP A 201 -5.98 -8.15 34.77
C TRP A 201 -4.71 -8.63 35.52
N LEU A 202 -3.63 -7.84 35.49
CA LEU A 202 -2.38 -8.15 36.15
C LEU A 202 -2.59 -8.30 37.68
N ASP A 203 -3.30 -7.36 38.28
CA ASP A 203 -3.59 -7.36 39.73
C ASP A 203 -4.47 -8.58 40.12
N ALA A 204 -5.46 -8.92 39.31
CA ALA A 204 -6.34 -10.08 39.57
C ALA A 204 -5.61 -11.42 39.45
N HIS A 205 -4.49 -11.48 38.74
CA HIS A 205 -3.75 -12.73 38.48
C HIS A 205 -2.37 -12.79 39.13
N GLU A 206 -1.99 -11.83 40.01
CA GLU A 206 -0.66 -11.77 40.65
C GLU A 206 -0.23 -13.12 41.26
N GLY A 207 -1.16 -13.84 41.86
CA GLY A 207 -0.91 -15.16 42.48
C GLY A 207 -1.06 -16.35 41.52
N ASN A 208 -1.37 -16.14 40.25
CA ASN A 208 -1.68 -17.18 39.26
C ASN A 208 -1.13 -16.87 37.88
N VAL A 209 0.17 -16.76 37.76
CA VAL A 209 0.89 -16.51 36.47
C VAL A 209 1.55 -17.83 36.03
N GLN A 210 0.74 -18.83 35.69
CA GLN A 210 1.17 -20.19 35.30
C GLN A 210 0.42 -20.63 34.04
N GLY A 211 1.01 -21.57 33.30
CA GLY A 211 0.41 -22.08 32.07
C GLY A 211 0.13 -20.95 31.08
N ASP A 212 -1.05 -20.93 30.50
CA ASP A 212 -1.45 -19.93 29.50
C ASP A 212 -1.49 -18.50 30.07
N ASN A 213 -1.64 -18.35 31.40
CA ASN A 213 -1.60 -17.03 32.03
C ASN A 213 -0.22 -16.37 31.94
N MET A 214 0.87 -17.12 31.69
CA MET A 214 2.18 -16.52 31.49
C MET A 214 2.21 -15.69 30.19
N GLY A 215 1.67 -16.21 29.08
CA GLY A 215 1.56 -15.44 27.83
C GLY A 215 0.71 -14.18 28.00
N ARG A 216 -0.47 -14.32 28.64
CA ARG A 216 -1.34 -13.18 28.95
C ARG A 216 -0.66 -12.14 29.84
N TYR A 217 0.07 -12.58 30.87
CA TYR A 217 0.85 -11.71 31.73
C TYR A 217 1.86 -10.88 30.92
N MET A 218 2.61 -11.53 30.03
CA MET A 218 3.58 -10.83 29.17
C MET A 218 2.88 -9.80 28.28
N PHE A 219 1.76 -10.16 27.67
CA PHE A 219 0.98 -9.26 26.82
C PHE A 219 0.45 -8.05 27.61
N TYR A 220 -0.27 -8.26 28.74
CA TYR A 220 -0.82 -7.14 29.50
C TYR A 220 0.27 -6.26 30.12
N LYS A 221 1.41 -6.84 30.50
CA LYS A 221 2.58 -6.07 30.96
C LYS A 221 3.13 -5.20 29.82
N ALA A 222 3.24 -5.75 28.61
CA ALA A 222 3.63 -4.99 27.42
C ALA A 222 2.60 -3.90 27.10
N ALA A 223 1.32 -4.18 27.20
CA ALA A 223 0.23 -3.21 26.98
C ALA A 223 0.30 -2.03 27.95
N THR A 224 0.60 -2.26 29.25
CA THR A 224 0.79 -1.14 30.19
C THR A 224 1.97 -0.26 29.78
N ILE A 225 3.09 -0.84 29.36
CA ILE A 225 4.27 -0.09 28.90
C ILE A 225 3.95 0.68 27.61
N ALA A 226 3.21 0.07 26.67
CA ALA A 226 2.79 0.72 25.42
C ALA A 226 1.91 1.94 25.68
N CYS A 227 0.90 1.81 26.56
CA CYS A 227 0.05 2.94 26.96
C CYS A 227 0.87 4.06 27.64
N ASP A 228 1.73 3.72 28.60
CA ASP A 228 2.60 4.70 29.28
C ASP A 228 3.51 5.43 28.28
N THR A 229 3.97 4.74 27.23
CA THR A 229 4.83 5.30 26.18
C THR A 229 4.07 6.25 25.26
N ALA A 230 2.85 5.91 24.85
CA ALA A 230 1.98 6.78 24.06
C ALA A 230 1.59 8.05 24.83
N ILE A 231 1.29 7.91 26.13
CA ILE A 231 1.04 9.03 27.04
C ILE A 231 2.27 9.95 27.12
N LEU A 232 3.45 9.37 27.29
CA LEU A 232 4.72 10.11 27.35
C LEU A 232 4.96 10.91 26.07
N LEU A 233 4.79 10.31 24.90
CA LEU A 233 4.97 10.98 23.61
C LEU A 233 4.07 12.22 23.53
N THR A 234 2.79 12.06 23.82
CA THR A 234 1.81 13.14 23.74
C THR A 234 2.12 14.26 24.73
N ARG A 235 2.53 13.92 25.98
CA ARG A 235 2.93 14.91 26.99
C ARG A 235 4.19 15.69 26.63
N ARG A 236 5.17 15.04 25.99
CA ARG A 236 6.37 15.74 25.50
C ARG A 236 6.01 16.86 24.52
N TYR A 237 5.07 16.62 23.62
CA TYR A 237 4.56 17.66 22.72
C TYR A 237 3.74 18.74 23.46
N ALA A 238 2.96 18.38 24.50
CA ALA A 238 2.28 19.35 25.33
C ALA A 238 3.26 20.29 26.04
N ASP A 239 4.35 19.75 26.59
CA ASP A 239 5.40 20.52 27.25
C ASP A 239 6.11 21.44 26.25
N LEU A 240 6.46 20.96 25.07
CA LEU A 240 7.06 21.76 24.02
C LEU A 240 6.13 22.89 23.53
N ALA A 241 4.82 22.62 23.41
CA ALA A 241 3.85 23.67 23.08
C ALA A 241 3.80 24.78 24.16
N ARG A 242 3.90 24.42 25.46
CA ARG A 242 4.00 25.42 26.55
C ARG A 242 5.29 26.24 26.47
N GLU A 243 6.40 25.60 26.17
CA GLU A 243 7.69 26.29 26.00
C GLU A 243 7.62 27.28 24.83
N LYS A 244 7.04 26.89 23.70
CA LYS A 244 6.80 27.77 22.55
C LYS A 244 5.84 28.91 22.89
N ALA A 245 4.76 28.63 23.63
CA ALA A 245 3.84 29.66 24.10
C ALA A 245 4.53 30.69 25.01
N ALA A 246 5.37 30.22 25.91
CA ALA A 246 6.12 31.10 26.86
C ALA A 246 7.13 32.00 26.14
N SER A 247 7.70 31.57 25.02
CA SER A 247 8.66 32.31 24.23
C SER A 247 8.05 33.12 23.09
N CYS A 248 6.76 32.93 22.77
CA CYS A 248 6.10 33.56 21.64
C CYS A 248 5.70 35.01 21.97
N ALA A 249 6.14 35.96 21.12
CA ALA A 249 5.79 37.38 21.25
C ALA A 249 4.44 37.73 20.61
N ASP A 250 3.96 36.92 19.67
CA ASP A 250 2.67 37.08 19.00
C ASP A 250 1.56 36.51 19.91
N ALA A 251 0.59 37.35 20.28
CA ALA A 251 -0.47 37.00 21.23
C ALA A 251 -1.43 35.94 20.67
N GLU A 252 -1.73 35.98 19.38
CA GLU A 252 -2.62 35.02 18.73
C GLU A 252 -1.96 33.66 18.63
N LYS A 253 -0.72 33.62 18.19
CA LYS A 253 0.08 32.39 18.09
C LYS A 253 0.35 31.78 19.47
N LYS A 254 0.60 32.64 20.49
CA LYS A 254 0.72 32.19 21.88
C LYS A 254 -0.54 31.47 22.34
N ALA A 255 -1.72 32.05 22.08
CA ALA A 255 -3.00 31.44 22.46
C ALA A 255 -3.23 30.10 21.73
N GLU A 256 -2.82 29.98 20.46
CA GLU A 256 -2.84 28.71 19.74
C GLU A 256 -1.99 27.63 20.45
N PHE A 257 -0.74 27.95 20.81
CA PHE A 257 0.13 27.02 21.54
C PHE A 257 -0.41 26.64 22.92
N GLU A 258 -0.98 27.60 23.66
CA GLU A 258 -1.62 27.32 24.95
C GLU A 258 -2.81 26.34 24.81
N LYS A 259 -3.68 26.57 23.80
CA LYS A 259 -4.80 25.68 23.50
C LYS A 259 -4.31 24.29 23.05
N MET A 260 -3.28 24.25 22.21
CA MET A 260 -2.64 23.01 21.77
C MET A 260 -2.11 22.20 22.96
N ALA A 261 -1.41 22.85 23.88
CA ALA A 261 -0.88 22.20 25.09
C ALA A 261 -1.98 21.64 25.98
N GLU A 262 -3.08 22.40 26.20
CA GLU A 262 -4.24 21.92 26.97
C GLU A 262 -4.88 20.68 26.31
N GLY A 263 -5.13 20.73 25.01
CA GLY A 263 -5.71 19.62 24.28
C GLY A 263 -4.83 18.38 24.31
N LEU A 264 -3.50 18.53 24.10
CA LEU A 264 -2.54 17.43 24.18
C LEU A 264 -2.48 16.79 25.58
N ASP A 265 -2.50 17.58 26.65
CA ASP A 265 -2.58 17.07 28.00
C ASP A 265 -3.82 16.22 28.26
N TRP A 266 -4.94 16.64 27.68
CA TRP A 266 -6.19 15.93 27.83
C TRP A 266 -6.15 14.58 27.08
N ILE A 267 -5.83 14.61 25.79
CA ILE A 267 -5.83 13.40 24.95
C ILE A 267 -4.68 12.44 25.24
N ALA A 268 -3.66 12.88 26.01
CA ALA A 268 -2.60 11.98 26.46
C ALA A 268 -3.15 10.77 27.21
N GLU A 269 -4.23 10.93 27.96
CA GLU A 269 -4.84 9.85 28.74
C GLU A 269 -6.30 9.57 28.36
N LYS A 270 -7.06 10.59 27.97
CA LYS A 270 -8.53 10.56 27.88
C LYS A 270 -9.04 10.55 26.45
N PRO A 271 -10.29 10.12 26.23
CA PRO A 271 -11.00 10.30 24.97
C PRO A 271 -11.05 11.76 24.54
N ALA A 272 -10.98 12.01 23.23
CA ALA A 272 -11.14 13.34 22.64
C ALA A 272 -12.48 13.97 22.99
N ARG A 273 -12.54 15.31 23.18
CA ARG A 273 -13.74 16.07 23.53
C ARG A 273 -14.38 16.76 22.34
N ASN A 274 -13.59 17.07 21.29
CA ASN A 274 -13.95 17.89 20.15
C ASN A 274 -13.20 17.42 18.90
N PHE A 275 -13.51 18.01 17.76
CA PHE A 275 -12.99 17.58 16.47
C PHE A 275 -11.45 17.73 16.33
N TRP A 276 -10.88 18.85 16.80
CA TRP A 276 -9.43 19.05 16.78
C TRP A 276 -8.71 17.98 17.62
N GLU A 277 -9.21 17.73 18.82
CA GLU A 277 -8.64 16.70 19.70
C GLU A 277 -8.73 15.30 19.11
N ALA A 278 -9.83 14.97 18.43
CA ALA A 278 -9.99 13.68 17.76
C ALA A 278 -8.96 13.53 16.63
N LEU A 279 -8.77 14.52 15.79
CA LEU A 279 -7.76 14.51 14.74
C LEU A 279 -6.34 14.44 15.31
N GLN A 280 -6.05 15.21 16.36
CA GLN A 280 -4.73 15.19 17.01
C GLN A 280 -4.44 13.84 17.69
N GLN A 281 -5.42 13.21 18.33
CA GLN A 281 -5.25 11.90 18.95
C GLN A 281 -4.99 10.80 17.90
N VAL A 282 -5.67 10.85 16.77
CA VAL A 282 -5.41 9.98 15.60
C VAL A 282 -3.98 10.20 15.07
N MET A 283 -3.57 11.47 14.92
CA MET A 283 -2.21 11.83 14.49
C MET A 283 -1.14 11.30 15.45
N MET A 284 -1.29 11.53 16.75
CA MET A 284 -0.34 11.08 17.76
C MET A 284 -0.22 9.55 17.78
N TYR A 285 -1.33 8.84 17.63
CA TYR A 285 -1.29 7.38 17.59
C TYR A 285 -0.62 6.85 16.30
N ASN A 286 -0.90 7.49 15.16
CA ASN A 286 -0.21 7.17 13.90
C ASN A 286 1.31 7.35 14.04
N VAL A 287 1.75 8.47 14.61
CA VAL A 287 3.17 8.74 14.90
C VAL A 287 3.75 7.71 15.88
N PHE A 288 3.04 7.42 16.97
CA PHE A 288 3.48 6.44 17.96
C PHE A 288 3.79 5.06 17.35
N LEU A 289 2.91 4.59 16.46
CA LEU A 289 3.13 3.32 15.77
C LEU A 289 4.34 3.35 14.83
N LYS A 290 4.62 4.51 14.20
CA LYS A 290 5.70 4.67 13.24
C LYS A 290 7.07 4.89 13.88
N VAL A 291 7.12 5.45 15.08
CA VAL A 291 8.39 5.71 15.77
C VAL A 291 9.11 4.40 16.12
N ASP A 292 8.38 3.36 16.47
CA ASP A 292 8.99 2.12 16.97
C ASP A 292 9.20 1.05 15.90
N ASN A 293 8.12 0.60 15.32
CA ASN A 293 8.14 -0.66 14.58
C ASN A 293 8.19 -0.49 13.07
N ASP A 294 8.06 0.73 12.60
CA ASP A 294 7.90 0.97 11.17
C ASP A 294 6.96 -0.06 10.50
N PRO A 295 5.66 -0.01 10.81
CA PRO A 295 4.71 -0.97 10.22
C PRO A 295 4.57 -0.81 8.71
N GLY A 296 5.46 -0.05 8.10
CA GLY A 296 5.43 0.25 6.70
C GLY A 296 4.29 1.21 6.35
N VAL A 297 3.08 0.76 6.44
CA VAL A 297 1.89 1.52 6.06
C VAL A 297 0.83 1.43 7.14
N THR A 298 0.47 2.60 7.71
CA THR A 298 -0.65 2.73 8.65
C THR A 298 -1.76 3.53 7.98
N SER A 299 -2.87 2.89 7.69
CA SER A 299 -4.01 3.50 7.01
C SER A 299 -5.01 4.08 8.00
N MET A 300 -5.72 5.14 7.60
CA MET A 300 -6.64 5.87 8.48
C MET A 300 -7.97 5.14 8.68
N GLY A 301 -8.23 4.04 7.95
CA GLY A 301 -9.50 3.33 8.04
C GLY A 301 -10.69 4.21 7.66
N ARG A 302 -11.82 4.01 8.32
CA ARG A 302 -13.08 4.75 8.12
C ARG A 302 -13.03 6.15 8.76
N PHE A 303 -12.10 6.99 8.25
CA PHE A 303 -11.78 8.31 8.82
C PHE A 303 -13.01 9.21 9.03
N ASP A 304 -13.87 9.29 8.04
CA ASP A 304 -15.07 10.10 8.10
C ASP A 304 -16.09 9.60 9.14
N GLN A 305 -16.11 8.29 9.44
CA GLN A 305 -17.08 7.71 10.37
C GLN A 305 -16.68 7.96 11.83
N TYR A 306 -15.43 7.72 12.19
CA TYR A 306 -15.02 7.87 13.59
C TYR A 306 -14.72 9.33 13.98
N THR A 307 -14.54 10.24 13.03
CA THR A 307 -14.32 11.67 13.30
C THR A 307 -15.61 12.49 13.22
N TRP A 308 -16.61 12.06 12.43
CA TRP A 308 -17.87 12.78 12.28
C TRP A 308 -18.62 13.09 13.57
N PRO A 309 -18.72 12.19 14.57
CA PRO A 309 -19.43 12.50 15.83
C PRO A 309 -18.87 13.73 16.54
N TYR A 310 -17.56 13.95 16.49
CA TYR A 310 -16.89 15.09 17.11
C TYR A 310 -17.14 16.38 16.33
N LEU A 311 -17.04 16.34 14.99
CA LEU A 311 -17.36 17.49 14.15
C LEU A 311 -18.82 17.88 14.28
N LYS A 312 -19.73 16.90 14.23
CA LYS A 312 -21.16 17.15 14.39
C LYS A 312 -21.46 17.92 15.68
N LYS A 313 -20.90 17.48 16.78
CA LYS A 313 -21.03 18.15 18.08
C LYS A 313 -20.53 19.59 18.02
N ASP A 314 -19.31 19.81 17.51
CA ASP A 314 -18.70 21.15 17.46
C ASP A 314 -19.52 22.13 16.57
N LEU A 315 -20.13 21.62 15.49
CA LEU A 315 -21.02 22.41 14.63
C LEU A 315 -22.34 22.74 15.33
N GLU A 316 -22.95 21.77 16.02
CA GLU A 316 -24.20 21.95 16.77
C GLU A 316 -24.01 22.92 17.94
N GLU A 317 -22.87 22.89 18.60
CA GLU A 317 -22.52 23.80 19.71
C GLU A 317 -21.96 25.15 19.22
N GLY A 318 -21.76 25.33 17.92
CA GLY A 318 -21.21 26.56 17.32
C GLY A 318 -19.73 26.81 17.68
N VAL A 319 -18.99 25.77 18.05
CA VAL A 319 -17.56 25.83 18.36
C VAL A 319 -16.72 25.98 17.07
N LEU A 320 -17.15 25.33 15.97
CA LEU A 320 -16.54 25.40 14.65
C LEU A 320 -17.57 25.80 13.60
N THR A 321 -17.11 26.51 12.59
CA THR A 321 -17.81 26.64 11.30
C THR A 321 -17.35 25.54 10.35
N MET A 322 -18.10 25.29 9.28
CA MET A 322 -17.70 24.34 8.22
C MET A 322 -16.37 24.71 7.57
N ASP A 323 -16.08 26.02 7.40
CA ASP A 323 -14.82 26.46 6.80
C ASP A 323 -13.63 26.23 7.74
N GLN A 324 -13.80 26.46 9.05
CA GLN A 324 -12.78 26.15 10.05
C GLN A 324 -12.53 24.64 10.15
N ALA A 325 -13.60 23.85 10.09
CA ALA A 325 -13.47 22.39 10.07
C ALA A 325 -12.72 21.91 8.82
N GLN A 326 -12.99 22.51 7.66
CA GLN A 326 -12.27 22.20 6.43
C GLN A 326 -10.77 22.56 6.54
N GLU A 327 -10.44 23.70 7.14
CA GLU A 327 -9.05 24.11 7.37
C GLU A 327 -8.30 23.11 8.26
N LEU A 328 -8.96 22.55 9.27
CA LEU A 328 -8.38 21.47 10.09
C LEU A 328 -8.15 20.21 9.27
N VAL A 329 -9.09 19.78 8.44
CA VAL A 329 -8.92 18.59 7.57
C VAL A 329 -7.79 18.84 6.57
N ASP A 330 -7.72 20.01 5.95
CA ASP A 330 -6.64 20.41 5.05
C ASP A 330 -5.27 20.30 5.73
N SER A 331 -5.15 20.85 6.93
CA SER A 331 -3.92 20.80 7.72
C SER A 331 -3.54 19.38 8.14
N PHE A 332 -4.52 18.55 8.49
CA PHE A 332 -4.30 17.16 8.85
C PHE A 332 -3.70 16.36 7.69
N PHE A 333 -4.25 16.50 6.48
CA PHE A 333 -3.73 15.80 5.32
C PHE A 333 -2.40 16.38 4.82
N LEU A 334 -2.16 17.68 4.95
CA LEU A 334 -0.84 18.25 4.73
C LEU A 334 0.19 17.68 5.72
N LYS A 335 -0.17 17.52 6.99
CA LYS A 335 0.71 16.90 8.00
C LYS A 335 1.04 15.45 7.64
N ILE A 336 0.07 14.67 7.17
CA ILE A 336 0.31 13.32 6.65
C ILE A 336 1.35 13.33 5.52
N ASN A 337 1.29 14.31 4.62
CA ASN A 337 2.27 14.48 3.55
C ASN A 337 3.65 14.94 4.02
N THR A 338 3.85 15.29 5.29
CA THR A 338 5.18 15.52 5.85
C THR A 338 5.89 14.23 6.24
N PHE A 339 5.16 13.14 6.45
CA PHE A 339 5.73 11.84 6.74
C PHE A 339 6.34 11.29 5.47
N TYR A 340 7.60 10.92 5.56
CA TYR A 340 8.35 10.44 4.42
C TYR A 340 9.05 9.14 4.76
N LYS A 341 9.03 8.22 3.81
CA LYS A 341 9.67 6.94 3.88
C LYS A 341 10.60 6.83 2.69
N GLY A 342 11.88 7.13 2.89
CA GLY A 342 12.86 7.10 1.80
C GLY A 342 13.12 5.69 1.31
N GLY A 343 13.45 5.62 0.02
CA GLY A 343 14.28 4.57 -0.54
C GLY A 343 13.89 3.12 -0.30
N PHE A 344 12.63 2.77 -0.46
CA PHE A 344 12.35 1.36 -0.68
C PHE A 344 12.83 0.96 -2.04
N GLY A 345 13.40 -0.18 -2.18
CA GLY A 345 13.86 -0.78 -3.38
C GLY A 345 13.41 -0.19 -4.73
N LYS A 346 13.84 -0.71 -5.81
CA LYS A 346 13.62 -0.16 -7.15
C LYS A 346 12.15 0.18 -7.47
N THR A 347 11.21 -0.58 -6.94
CA THR A 347 9.76 -0.37 -7.16
C THR A 347 9.29 1.01 -6.71
N GLN A 348 9.55 1.40 -5.46
CA GLN A 348 9.10 2.69 -4.93
C GLN A 348 9.87 3.86 -5.51
N GLN A 349 11.18 3.68 -5.72
CA GLN A 349 12.02 4.69 -6.37
C GLN A 349 11.57 4.96 -7.82
N THR A 350 11.21 3.91 -8.56
CA THR A 350 10.67 4.02 -9.93
C THR A 350 9.42 4.90 -9.96
N ALA A 351 8.59 4.80 -8.96
CA ALA A 351 7.35 5.57 -8.86
C ALA A 351 7.53 6.99 -8.31
N GLY A 352 8.72 7.37 -7.85
CA GLY A 352 8.94 8.66 -7.22
C GLY A 352 8.24 8.80 -5.86
N ILE A 353 8.01 7.67 -5.18
CA ILE A 353 7.35 7.67 -3.87
C ILE A 353 8.36 7.69 -2.74
N GLY A 354 8.18 8.68 -1.90
CA GLY A 354 8.80 8.75 -0.60
C GLY A 354 7.79 8.83 0.53
N HIS A 355 6.53 8.61 0.22
CA HIS A 355 5.44 8.63 1.20
C HIS A 355 5.13 7.24 1.77
N LEU A 356 4.28 7.20 2.80
CA LEU A 356 4.03 5.98 3.56
C LEU A 356 2.94 5.08 2.98
N GLY A 357 2.29 5.48 1.87
CA GLY A 357 1.17 4.73 1.29
C GLY A 357 -0.03 4.62 2.23
N GLN A 358 -0.30 5.67 3.00
CA GLN A 358 -1.45 5.72 3.90
C GLN A 358 -2.74 5.73 3.09
N HIS A 359 -3.76 5.02 3.56
CA HIS A 359 -5.05 4.93 2.89
C HIS A 359 -6.14 5.47 3.78
N THR A 360 -7.08 6.20 3.19
CA THR A 360 -8.26 6.75 3.88
C THR A 360 -9.51 6.24 3.19
N THR A 361 -10.41 5.64 3.94
CA THR A 361 -11.68 5.12 3.44
C THR A 361 -12.82 6.03 3.86
N ILE A 362 -13.68 6.43 2.93
CA ILE A 362 -14.84 7.29 3.17
C ILE A 362 -16.12 6.71 2.55
N GLY A 363 -17.27 7.19 2.99
CA GLY A 363 -18.60 6.76 2.48
C GLY A 363 -18.97 5.35 2.91
N GLY A 364 -19.61 4.60 2.02
CA GLY A 364 -20.11 3.26 2.30
C GLY A 364 -21.39 3.27 3.13
N CYS A 365 -21.57 2.28 4.00
CA CYS A 365 -22.77 2.17 4.82
C CYS A 365 -22.48 2.19 6.33
N ILE A 366 -23.51 2.56 7.10
CA ILE A 366 -23.54 2.46 8.55
C ILE A 366 -23.54 0.97 8.91
N PRO A 367 -22.60 0.49 9.76
CA PRO A 367 -22.46 -0.93 10.05
C PRO A 367 -23.75 -1.59 10.55
N GLU A 368 -24.43 -0.93 11.47
CA GLU A 368 -25.60 -1.48 12.16
C GLU A 368 -26.84 -1.52 11.26
N THR A 369 -27.08 -0.45 10.47
CA THR A 369 -28.32 -0.29 9.70
C THR A 369 -28.18 -0.65 8.22
N GLY A 370 -26.99 -0.49 7.65
CA GLY A 370 -26.73 -0.60 6.21
C GLY A 370 -27.20 0.62 5.40
N GLU A 371 -27.63 1.68 6.06
CA GLU A 371 -27.95 2.94 5.42
C GLU A 371 -26.67 3.64 4.94
N ASP A 372 -26.80 4.57 3.99
CA ASP A 372 -25.66 5.36 3.51
C ASP A 372 -24.98 6.13 4.65
N ALA A 373 -23.66 6.08 4.68
CA ALA A 373 -22.82 6.65 5.73
C ALA A 373 -22.12 7.96 5.32
N THR A 374 -22.41 8.48 4.14
CA THR A 374 -21.85 9.75 3.65
C THR A 374 -22.19 10.90 4.62
N ASN A 375 -21.18 11.66 5.01
CA ASN A 375 -21.33 12.76 5.95
C ASN A 375 -20.41 13.93 5.55
N PRO A 376 -20.52 15.12 6.19
CA PRO A 376 -19.70 16.28 5.83
C PRO A 376 -18.19 16.03 5.78
N VAL A 377 -17.64 15.14 6.62
CA VAL A 377 -16.20 14.82 6.57
C VAL A 377 -15.83 14.07 5.29
N SER A 378 -16.74 13.24 4.74
CA SER A 378 -16.52 12.56 3.46
C SER A 378 -16.23 13.57 2.33
N TYR A 379 -17.02 14.65 2.27
CA TYR A 379 -16.78 15.74 1.31
C TYR A 379 -15.50 16.52 1.62
N MET A 380 -15.22 16.80 2.90
CA MET A 380 -14.03 17.55 3.31
C MET A 380 -12.74 16.82 2.91
N VAL A 381 -12.72 15.50 2.98
CA VAL A 381 -11.57 14.68 2.51
C VAL A 381 -11.38 14.86 1.01
N LEU A 382 -12.42 14.72 0.20
CA LEU A 382 -12.33 14.91 -1.25
C LEU A 382 -11.94 16.34 -1.61
N GLU A 383 -12.48 17.33 -0.90
CA GLU A 383 -12.11 18.74 -1.09
C GLU A 383 -10.64 18.99 -0.76
N ALA A 384 -10.12 18.43 0.33
CA ALA A 384 -8.71 18.57 0.69
C ALA A 384 -7.81 17.99 -0.40
N MET A 385 -8.07 16.75 -0.83
CA MET A 385 -7.28 16.11 -1.90
C MET A 385 -7.29 16.94 -3.18
N SER A 386 -8.50 17.37 -3.62
CA SER A 386 -8.71 18.10 -4.86
C SER A 386 -8.05 19.46 -4.88
N ARG A 387 -8.24 20.27 -3.81
CA ARG A 387 -7.79 21.67 -3.77
C ARG A 387 -6.31 21.81 -3.45
N LEU A 388 -5.76 20.87 -2.69
CA LEU A 388 -4.35 20.87 -2.31
C LEU A 388 -3.50 20.06 -3.29
N GLU A 389 -4.13 19.38 -4.27
CA GLU A 389 -3.46 18.55 -5.27
C GLU A 389 -2.53 17.51 -4.60
N LEU A 390 -3.07 16.83 -3.57
CA LEU A 390 -2.32 15.86 -2.79
C LEU A 390 -2.31 14.48 -3.48
N HIS A 391 -1.19 13.81 -3.44
CA HIS A 391 -1.05 12.43 -3.90
C HIS A 391 -1.24 11.41 -2.76
N GLU A 392 -1.16 11.86 -1.51
CA GLU A 392 -1.36 11.06 -0.31
C GLU A 392 -2.27 11.79 0.71
N PRO A 393 -3.10 11.07 1.49
CA PRO A 393 -3.32 9.62 1.45
C PRO A 393 -4.03 9.17 0.17
N THR A 394 -3.89 7.89 -0.17
CA THR A 394 -4.83 7.27 -1.11
C THR A 394 -6.24 7.34 -0.50
N VAL A 395 -7.24 7.75 -1.28
CA VAL A 395 -8.63 7.86 -0.82
C VAL A 395 -9.51 6.90 -1.61
N SER A 396 -10.20 6.00 -0.91
CA SER A 396 -11.26 5.16 -1.47
C SER A 396 -12.62 5.69 -1.05
N LEU A 397 -13.49 5.94 -2.02
CA LEU A 397 -14.91 6.17 -1.81
C LEU A 397 -15.66 4.86 -1.96
N ARG A 398 -16.23 4.37 -0.90
CA ARG A 398 -17.11 3.20 -0.92
C ARG A 398 -18.48 3.62 -1.42
N CYS A 399 -18.93 2.94 -2.47
CA CYS A 399 -20.18 3.23 -3.18
C CYS A 399 -21.14 2.05 -3.04
N GLY A 400 -22.37 2.33 -2.71
CA GLY A 400 -23.48 1.40 -2.74
C GLY A 400 -24.66 1.98 -3.52
N LYS A 401 -25.76 1.24 -3.61
CA LYS A 401 -26.97 1.68 -4.35
C LYS A 401 -27.56 2.99 -3.84
N ASN A 402 -27.37 3.30 -2.56
CA ASN A 402 -27.95 4.47 -1.91
C ASN A 402 -26.97 5.64 -1.79
N THR A 403 -25.76 5.52 -2.35
CA THR A 403 -24.76 6.59 -2.31
C THR A 403 -25.30 7.85 -2.99
N PRO A 404 -25.33 9.00 -2.29
CA PRO A 404 -25.90 10.24 -2.80
C PRO A 404 -25.22 10.74 -4.09
N LYS A 405 -26.01 11.33 -4.98
CA LYS A 405 -25.46 11.89 -6.23
C LYS A 405 -24.42 12.98 -5.98
N GLU A 406 -24.60 13.77 -4.93
CA GLU A 406 -23.71 14.88 -4.60
C GLU A 406 -22.28 14.40 -4.28
N ILE A 407 -22.11 13.24 -3.61
CA ILE A 407 -20.77 12.69 -3.36
C ILE A 407 -20.16 12.09 -4.63
N TRP A 408 -20.98 11.52 -5.53
CA TRP A 408 -20.55 11.11 -6.86
C TRP A 408 -20.03 12.30 -7.67
N ASP A 409 -20.79 13.40 -7.73
CA ASP A 409 -20.38 14.63 -8.41
C ASP A 409 -19.04 15.16 -7.82
N CYS A 410 -18.91 15.18 -6.49
CA CYS A 410 -17.68 15.60 -5.82
C CYS A 410 -16.49 14.67 -6.16
N ALA A 411 -16.71 13.35 -6.18
CA ALA A 411 -15.68 12.36 -6.52
C ALA A 411 -15.20 12.51 -7.97
N MET A 412 -16.11 12.66 -8.92
CA MET A 412 -15.77 12.86 -10.34
C MET A 412 -15.01 14.16 -10.57
N GLU A 413 -15.44 15.26 -9.94
CA GLU A 413 -14.71 16.53 -9.99
C GLU A 413 -13.32 16.43 -9.35
N THR A 414 -13.18 15.65 -8.29
CA THR A 414 -11.87 15.37 -7.68
C THR A 414 -10.97 14.60 -8.64
N SER A 415 -11.49 13.56 -9.30
CA SER A 415 -10.73 12.77 -10.30
C SER A 415 -10.24 13.59 -11.50
N MET A 416 -10.94 14.68 -11.84
CA MET A 416 -10.52 15.60 -12.90
C MET A 416 -9.32 16.47 -12.48
N ARG A 417 -9.12 16.67 -11.19
CA ARG A 417 -8.03 17.52 -10.65
C ARG A 417 -6.84 16.71 -10.15
N VAL A 418 -7.13 15.58 -9.53
CA VAL A 418 -6.12 14.72 -8.91
C VAL A 418 -6.29 13.33 -9.51
N GLY A 419 -5.53 13.02 -10.54
CA GLY A 419 -5.67 11.78 -11.29
C GLY A 419 -5.68 10.54 -10.39
N GLY A 420 -6.71 9.69 -10.60
CA GLY A 420 -6.88 8.43 -9.88
C GLY A 420 -7.47 8.51 -8.48
N LEU A 421 -7.87 9.66 -8.00
CA LEU A 421 -8.50 9.83 -6.68
C LEU A 421 -9.88 10.47 -6.80
N PRO A 422 -10.88 10.00 -6.01
CA PRO A 422 -10.83 8.78 -5.20
C PRO A 422 -10.91 7.51 -6.05
N LEU A 423 -10.48 6.38 -5.47
CA LEU A 423 -10.80 5.07 -5.98
C LEU A 423 -12.28 4.79 -5.69
N LEU A 424 -12.99 4.29 -6.67
CA LEU A 424 -14.42 3.98 -6.53
C LEU A 424 -14.58 2.49 -6.25
N GLN A 425 -15.15 2.17 -5.08
CA GLN A 425 -15.22 0.83 -4.54
C GLN A 425 -16.68 0.38 -4.38
N ASN A 426 -17.02 -0.81 -4.86
CA ASN A 426 -18.39 -1.32 -4.90
C ASN A 426 -18.74 -2.15 -3.66
N ASP A 427 -19.45 -1.56 -2.70
CA ASP A 427 -19.92 -2.24 -1.49
C ASP A 427 -20.83 -3.43 -1.78
N GLU A 428 -21.58 -3.42 -2.89
CA GLU A 428 -22.51 -4.50 -3.26
C GLU A 428 -21.76 -5.81 -3.65
N VAL A 429 -20.50 -5.71 -4.03
CA VAL A 429 -19.62 -6.86 -4.28
C VAL A 429 -18.77 -7.18 -3.06
N ILE A 430 -18.17 -6.16 -2.45
CA ILE A 430 -17.16 -6.36 -1.41
C ILE A 430 -17.76 -6.86 -0.09
N VAL A 431 -18.86 -6.27 0.38
CA VAL A 431 -19.45 -6.64 1.68
C VAL A 431 -19.91 -8.11 1.71
N PRO A 432 -20.69 -8.60 0.72
CA PRO A 432 -21.03 -10.02 0.67
C PRO A 432 -19.82 -10.95 0.58
N ALA A 433 -18.81 -10.55 -0.19
CA ALA A 433 -17.62 -11.36 -0.37
C ALA A 433 -16.77 -11.46 0.91
N ILE A 434 -16.62 -10.39 1.69
CA ILE A 434 -15.96 -10.42 3.01
C ILE A 434 -16.66 -11.42 3.95
N ILE A 435 -17.99 -11.42 3.99
CA ILE A 435 -18.77 -12.36 4.82
C ILE A 435 -18.53 -13.80 4.35
N GLN A 436 -18.63 -14.03 3.05
CA GLN A 436 -18.54 -15.37 2.47
C GLN A 436 -17.11 -15.93 2.53
N GLU A 437 -16.12 -15.14 2.16
CA GLU A 437 -14.75 -15.59 1.98
C GLU A 437 -13.90 -15.50 3.27
N LEU A 438 -14.12 -14.45 4.07
CA LEU A 438 -13.31 -14.17 5.27
C LEU A 438 -14.07 -14.51 6.57
N GLY A 439 -15.37 -14.74 6.52
CA GLY A 439 -16.19 -15.12 7.67
C GLY A 439 -16.42 -13.96 8.67
N PHE A 440 -16.39 -12.72 8.20
CA PHE A 440 -16.70 -11.57 9.05
C PHE A 440 -18.20 -11.54 9.42
N ASP A 441 -18.50 -11.05 10.62
CA ASP A 441 -19.85 -10.66 10.98
C ASP A 441 -20.34 -9.52 10.07
N LEU A 442 -21.66 -9.41 9.88
CA LEU A 442 -22.24 -8.42 8.96
C LEU A 442 -21.85 -6.97 9.29
N GLU A 443 -21.83 -6.61 10.58
CA GLU A 443 -21.46 -5.26 11.02
C GLU A 443 -19.98 -4.97 10.75
N ASP A 444 -19.09 -5.91 11.03
CA ASP A 444 -17.66 -5.77 10.75
C ASP A 444 -17.38 -5.76 9.25
N ALA A 445 -18.11 -6.59 8.46
CA ALA A 445 -18.00 -6.57 7.02
C ALA A 445 -18.45 -5.22 6.44
N ARG A 446 -19.55 -4.63 6.96
CA ARG A 446 -19.97 -3.26 6.60
C ARG A 446 -19.00 -2.19 7.05
N ASN A 447 -18.22 -2.47 8.10
CA ASN A 447 -17.20 -1.55 8.62
C ASN A 447 -15.80 -1.80 8.03
N PHE A 448 -15.68 -2.51 6.92
CA PHE A 448 -14.39 -2.73 6.27
C PHE A 448 -13.73 -1.42 5.81
N ALA A 449 -12.42 -1.46 5.70
CA ALA A 449 -11.61 -0.36 5.19
C ALA A 449 -10.56 -0.88 4.20
N PHE A 450 -9.87 0.04 3.57
CA PHE A 450 -8.73 -0.24 2.70
C PHE A 450 -7.42 0.13 3.38
N ILE A 451 -6.38 -0.62 3.05
CA ILE A 451 -5.01 -0.37 3.49
C ILE A 451 -4.08 -0.34 2.29
N GLY A 452 -2.93 0.32 2.46
CA GLY A 452 -1.91 0.36 1.44
C GLY A 452 -2.43 0.81 0.08
N CYS A 453 -2.28 -0.06 -0.90
CA CYS A 453 -2.74 0.21 -2.26
C CYS A 453 -4.25 0.08 -2.40
N GLN A 454 -4.79 -1.11 -2.10
CA GLN A 454 -6.19 -1.48 -2.31
C GLN A 454 -6.66 -2.62 -1.39
N GLU A 455 -5.81 -3.12 -0.51
CA GLU A 455 -6.09 -4.30 0.28
C GLU A 455 -7.29 -4.08 1.20
N ILE A 456 -8.19 -5.06 1.23
CA ILE A 456 -9.40 -5.04 2.04
C ILE A 456 -9.10 -5.59 3.44
N THR A 457 -9.51 -4.88 4.48
CA THR A 457 -9.31 -5.25 5.89
C THR A 457 -10.47 -4.81 6.77
N GLY A 458 -10.61 -5.41 7.95
CA GLY A 458 -11.49 -4.88 8.99
C GLY A 458 -10.91 -3.62 9.65
N SER A 459 -11.73 -2.58 9.83
CA SER A 459 -11.30 -1.33 10.43
C SER A 459 -10.98 -1.49 11.92
N GLY A 460 -9.71 -1.72 12.27
CA GLY A 460 -9.23 -1.91 13.64
C GLY A 460 -9.64 -3.22 14.31
N CYS A 461 -10.09 -4.22 13.55
CA CYS A 461 -10.48 -5.54 14.05
C CYS A 461 -9.82 -6.71 13.33
N ASP A 462 -9.01 -6.44 12.32
CA ASP A 462 -8.26 -7.42 11.53
C ASP A 462 -6.76 -7.12 11.58
N TYR A 463 -5.95 -8.18 11.59
CA TYR A 463 -4.52 -8.08 11.42
C TYR A 463 -4.09 -8.78 10.13
N PRO A 464 -3.95 -8.03 9.03
CA PRO A 464 -3.72 -8.57 7.70
C PRO A 464 -2.23 -8.79 7.36
N ALA A 465 -1.39 -8.99 8.36
CA ALA A 465 0.03 -9.23 8.12
C ALA A 465 0.30 -10.64 7.55
N PRO A 466 1.29 -10.80 6.69
CA PRO A 466 2.23 -9.82 6.16
C PRO A 466 1.74 -9.09 4.91
N ASN A 467 0.45 -9.02 4.72
CA ASN A 467 -0.17 -8.36 3.58
C ASN A 467 0.49 -7.02 3.28
N GLY A 468 0.88 -6.81 2.04
CA GLY A 468 1.41 -5.54 1.61
C GLY A 468 2.64 -5.07 2.36
N SER A 469 3.33 -5.88 3.17
CA SER A 469 4.70 -5.54 3.38
C SER A 469 5.32 -5.45 1.99
N ALA A 470 5.74 -4.27 1.61
CA ALA A 470 6.05 -3.87 0.22
C ALA A 470 6.99 -4.83 -0.54
N MET A 471 7.44 -5.86 0.10
CA MET A 471 8.40 -6.83 -0.40
C MET A 471 8.03 -8.28 -0.09
N GLY A 472 7.05 -8.55 0.75
CA GLY A 472 6.68 -9.88 1.19
C GLY A 472 5.46 -10.41 0.45
N HIS A 473 5.38 -10.19 -0.85
CA HIS A 473 4.29 -10.71 -1.65
C HIS A 473 4.32 -12.24 -1.63
N SER A 474 3.32 -12.84 -1.06
CA SER A 474 3.02 -14.25 -1.22
C SER A 474 2.47 -14.52 -2.63
N GLY A 475 3.15 -14.01 -3.62
CA GLY A 475 2.80 -14.13 -5.03
C GLY A 475 3.92 -14.72 -5.86
N ILE A 476 3.65 -14.89 -7.14
CA ILE A 476 4.62 -15.28 -8.17
C ILE A 476 4.51 -14.31 -9.34
N TYR A 477 5.54 -14.24 -10.16
CA TYR A 477 5.53 -13.42 -11.37
C TYR A 477 4.96 -14.21 -12.52
N TRP A 478 3.67 -14.08 -12.76
CA TRP A 478 2.88 -14.92 -13.65
C TRP A 478 3.40 -14.97 -15.09
N ALA A 479 3.91 -13.85 -15.62
CA ALA A 479 4.51 -13.82 -16.94
C ALA A 479 5.83 -14.62 -17.01
N ILE A 480 6.67 -14.53 -15.98
CA ILE A 480 7.93 -15.31 -15.90
C ILE A 480 7.63 -16.80 -15.81
N VAL A 481 6.57 -17.20 -15.12
CA VAL A 481 6.13 -18.60 -15.08
C VAL A 481 5.86 -19.12 -16.49
N LEU A 482 5.20 -18.33 -17.35
CA LEU A 482 4.94 -18.71 -18.72
C LEU A 482 6.24 -18.80 -19.55
N ASP A 483 7.13 -17.82 -19.40
CA ASP A 483 8.45 -17.86 -20.07
C ASP A 483 9.21 -19.17 -19.73
N MET A 484 9.18 -19.58 -18.48
CA MET A 484 9.81 -20.83 -18.05
C MET A 484 9.09 -22.06 -18.59
N VAL A 485 7.76 -22.08 -18.57
CA VAL A 485 6.96 -23.22 -19.05
C VAL A 485 7.20 -23.48 -20.54
N ILE A 486 7.21 -22.45 -21.37
CA ILE A 486 7.44 -22.61 -22.82
C ILE A 486 8.89 -22.94 -23.16
N ASN A 487 9.82 -22.74 -22.22
CA ASN A 487 11.27 -22.96 -22.36
C ASN A 487 11.79 -24.10 -21.45
N ASN A 488 10.99 -25.14 -21.23
CA ASN A 488 11.35 -26.34 -20.47
C ASN A 488 11.90 -26.04 -19.06
N GLY A 489 11.28 -25.10 -18.37
CA GLY A 489 11.60 -24.70 -16.98
C GLY A 489 12.79 -23.75 -16.86
N VAL A 490 13.37 -23.28 -17.95
CA VAL A 490 14.51 -22.37 -17.95
C VAL A 490 14.04 -20.91 -18.09
N ASN A 491 14.43 -20.08 -17.14
CA ASN A 491 14.23 -18.63 -17.24
C ASN A 491 15.19 -18.04 -18.29
N PRO A 492 14.68 -17.47 -19.40
CA PRO A 492 15.56 -16.98 -20.47
C PRO A 492 16.37 -15.73 -20.08
N MET A 493 15.99 -15.00 -19.02
CA MET A 493 16.74 -13.84 -18.54
C MET A 493 18.10 -14.19 -17.91
N ASN A 494 18.15 -15.28 -17.13
CA ASN A 494 19.31 -15.58 -16.31
C ASN A 494 19.75 -17.06 -16.38
N GLY A 495 19.05 -17.90 -17.14
CA GLY A 495 19.34 -19.33 -17.26
C GLY A 495 18.97 -20.18 -16.04
N ALA A 496 18.35 -19.61 -15.00
CA ALA A 496 17.90 -20.38 -13.85
C ALA A 496 16.85 -21.40 -14.29
N LYS A 497 16.97 -22.63 -13.78
CA LYS A 497 16.10 -23.75 -14.16
C LYS A 497 15.30 -24.26 -12.97
N ALA A 498 13.99 -24.38 -13.16
CA ALA A 498 13.12 -25.05 -12.21
C ALA A 498 13.48 -26.56 -12.08
N PRO A 499 13.17 -27.19 -10.93
CA PRO A 499 13.40 -28.62 -10.78
C PRO A 499 12.73 -29.45 -11.89
N ASP A 500 13.41 -30.50 -12.36
CA ASP A 500 12.90 -31.34 -13.45
C ASP A 500 11.50 -31.92 -13.19
N LYS A 501 11.16 -32.16 -11.92
CA LYS A 501 9.83 -32.65 -11.49
C LYS A 501 8.67 -31.73 -11.91
N VAL A 502 8.91 -30.44 -12.17
CA VAL A 502 7.89 -29.48 -12.59
C VAL A 502 8.02 -29.04 -14.03
N CYS A 503 9.14 -29.35 -14.71
CA CYS A 503 9.33 -29.11 -16.12
C CYS A 503 8.43 -30.05 -16.96
N SER A 504 7.99 -29.60 -18.13
CA SER A 504 7.07 -30.37 -18.99
C SER A 504 7.46 -30.39 -20.48
N GLY A 505 8.61 -29.81 -20.80
CA GLY A 505 9.11 -29.72 -22.19
C GLY A 505 9.07 -28.27 -22.72
N TYR A 506 9.35 -28.13 -23.99
CA TYR A 506 9.31 -26.86 -24.72
C TYR A 506 7.94 -26.65 -25.36
N LEU A 507 7.61 -25.42 -25.77
CA LEU A 507 6.34 -25.07 -26.42
C LEU A 507 5.97 -26.04 -27.56
N TYR A 508 6.92 -26.49 -28.33
CA TYR A 508 6.69 -27.41 -29.46
C TYR A 508 6.45 -28.89 -29.04
N ASP A 509 6.67 -29.25 -27.77
CA ASP A 509 6.34 -30.59 -27.25
C ASP A 509 4.86 -30.74 -26.93
N PHE A 510 4.15 -29.65 -26.68
CA PHE A 510 2.70 -29.65 -26.39
C PHE A 510 1.88 -29.79 -27.68
N LYS A 511 1.11 -30.87 -27.75
CA LYS A 511 0.29 -31.20 -28.94
C LYS A 511 -1.04 -30.42 -28.97
N THR A 512 -1.52 -30.03 -27.80
CA THR A 512 -2.77 -29.30 -27.64
C THR A 512 -2.55 -28.09 -26.73
N PHE A 513 -3.43 -27.11 -26.85
CA PHE A 513 -3.41 -25.96 -25.97
C PHE A 513 -3.68 -26.35 -24.49
N ASP A 514 -4.51 -27.39 -24.27
CA ASP A 514 -4.79 -27.90 -22.92
C ASP A 514 -3.57 -28.56 -22.27
N GLU A 515 -2.68 -29.21 -23.04
CA GLU A 515 -1.39 -29.70 -22.53
C GLU A 515 -0.49 -28.55 -22.07
N LEU A 516 -0.46 -27.45 -22.79
CA LEU A 516 0.26 -26.24 -22.38
C LEU A 516 -0.34 -25.65 -21.10
N LYS A 517 -1.66 -25.51 -21.01
CA LYS A 517 -2.33 -25.03 -19.78
C LYS A 517 -2.02 -25.93 -18.59
N ALA A 518 -2.06 -27.24 -18.75
CA ALA A 518 -1.73 -28.19 -17.67
C ALA A 518 -0.24 -28.06 -17.21
N ALA A 519 0.67 -27.82 -18.14
CA ALA A 519 2.07 -27.55 -17.80
C ALA A 519 2.23 -26.22 -17.04
N TYR A 520 1.49 -25.19 -17.45
CA TYR A 520 1.47 -23.90 -16.80
C TYR A 520 0.90 -24.00 -15.36
N GLU A 521 -0.24 -24.65 -15.19
CA GLU A 521 -0.88 -24.91 -13.89
C GLU A 521 0.08 -25.66 -12.94
N LYS A 522 0.74 -26.71 -13.43
CA LYS A 522 1.72 -27.48 -12.66
C LYS A 522 2.86 -26.60 -12.12
N MET A 523 3.45 -25.76 -12.96
CA MET A 523 4.55 -24.87 -12.58
C MET A 523 4.06 -23.77 -11.63
N ALA A 524 2.95 -23.11 -11.95
CA ALA A 524 2.36 -22.06 -11.14
C ALA A 524 1.97 -22.57 -9.74
N THR A 525 1.35 -23.77 -9.66
CA THR A 525 1.01 -24.41 -8.39
C THR A 525 2.25 -24.67 -7.55
N TRP A 526 3.31 -25.20 -8.13
CA TRP A 526 4.56 -25.46 -7.42
C TRP A 526 5.16 -24.14 -6.88
N MET A 527 5.28 -23.13 -7.72
CA MET A 527 5.88 -21.84 -7.33
C MET A 527 5.06 -21.15 -6.25
N LEU A 528 3.74 -21.05 -6.43
CA LEU A 528 2.87 -20.36 -5.48
C LEU A 528 2.79 -21.10 -4.14
N THR A 529 2.83 -22.44 -4.14
CA THR A 529 2.87 -23.24 -2.91
C THR A 529 4.12 -22.94 -2.08
N TRP A 530 5.29 -22.87 -2.70
CA TRP A 530 6.51 -22.60 -1.97
C TRP A 530 6.65 -21.13 -1.57
N SER A 531 6.18 -20.22 -2.40
CA SER A 531 6.04 -18.81 -2.01
C SER A 531 5.17 -18.65 -0.76
N ALA A 532 3.99 -19.25 -0.74
CA ALA A 532 3.11 -19.25 0.42
C ALA A 532 3.75 -19.91 1.65
N THR A 533 4.53 -21.00 1.47
CA THR A 533 5.26 -21.68 2.56
C THR A 533 6.33 -20.78 3.18
N LEU A 534 7.08 -20.06 2.38
CA LEU A 534 8.08 -19.10 2.85
C LEU A 534 7.44 -17.96 3.66
N ASN A 535 6.32 -17.45 3.19
CA ASN A 535 5.58 -16.41 3.91
C ASN A 535 4.97 -16.93 5.22
N ASN A 536 4.46 -18.17 5.22
CA ASN A 536 3.95 -18.80 6.44
C ASN A 536 5.06 -19.01 7.48
N TYR A 537 6.27 -19.36 7.05
CA TYR A 537 7.43 -19.38 7.93
C TYR A 537 7.70 -18.02 8.57
N THR A 538 7.72 -16.96 7.78
CA THR A 538 7.90 -15.59 8.27
C THR A 538 6.82 -15.21 9.29
N GLU A 539 5.57 -15.50 8.99
CA GLU A 539 4.45 -15.21 9.87
C GLU A 539 4.50 -16.01 11.18
N PHE A 540 4.95 -17.25 11.12
CA PHE A 540 5.18 -18.09 12.29
C PHE A 540 6.24 -17.51 13.25
N GLU A 541 7.25 -16.84 12.71
CA GLU A 541 8.32 -16.21 13.50
C GLU A 541 7.94 -14.82 14.06
N TYR A 542 6.89 -14.18 13.57
CA TYR A 542 6.52 -12.82 14.00
C TYR A 542 6.35 -12.65 15.51
N PRO A 543 5.70 -13.56 16.29
CA PRO A 543 5.60 -13.39 17.74
C PRO A 543 6.94 -13.30 18.45
N ARG A 544 7.97 -13.91 17.85
CA ARG A 544 9.34 -13.91 18.37
C ARG A 544 10.15 -12.69 17.92
N ILE A 545 9.94 -12.23 16.69
CA ILE A 545 10.77 -11.19 16.05
C ILE A 545 10.12 -9.83 16.08
N TYR A 546 8.82 -9.78 15.79
CA TYR A 546 8.04 -8.57 15.64
C TYR A 546 6.71 -8.61 16.43
N PRO A 547 6.71 -8.90 17.75
CA PRO A 547 5.51 -8.66 18.55
C PRO A 547 5.15 -7.18 18.46
N PHE A 548 3.85 -6.86 18.41
CA PHE A 548 3.41 -5.50 18.19
C PHE A 548 2.38 -5.00 19.22
N PRO A 549 2.75 -4.97 20.51
CA PRO A 549 1.84 -4.56 21.58
C PRO A 549 1.33 -3.12 21.42
N ASN A 550 2.13 -2.23 20.80
CA ASN A 550 1.71 -0.85 20.53
C ASN A 550 0.48 -0.78 19.60
N LEU A 551 0.32 -1.70 18.66
CA LEU A 551 -0.86 -1.83 17.82
C LEU A 551 -1.98 -2.57 18.56
N SER A 552 -1.62 -3.65 19.28
CA SER A 552 -2.56 -4.56 19.91
C SER A 552 -3.45 -3.91 20.94
N ILE A 553 -2.97 -2.86 21.63
CA ILE A 553 -3.75 -2.12 22.65
C ILE A 553 -5.04 -1.48 22.13
N THR A 554 -5.16 -1.25 20.81
CA THR A 554 -6.37 -0.70 20.20
C THR A 554 -7.08 -1.68 19.27
N THR A 555 -6.42 -2.79 18.89
CA THR A 555 -6.99 -3.78 17.98
C THR A 555 -8.03 -4.63 18.70
N THR A 556 -9.27 -4.64 18.17
CA THR A 556 -10.36 -5.44 18.71
C THR A 556 -10.01 -6.91 18.74
N GLY A 557 -10.24 -7.56 19.88
CA GLY A 557 -9.91 -8.97 20.13
C GLY A 557 -8.63 -9.17 20.95
N CYS A 558 -7.63 -8.27 20.85
CA CYS A 558 -6.34 -8.45 21.53
C CYS A 558 -6.45 -8.30 23.05
N MET A 559 -7.07 -7.23 23.51
CA MET A 559 -7.27 -7.01 24.95
C MET A 559 -8.18 -8.07 25.56
N GLU A 560 -9.20 -8.49 24.84
CA GLU A 560 -10.16 -9.52 25.28
C GLU A 560 -9.50 -10.92 25.36
N SER A 561 -8.65 -11.25 24.39
CA SER A 561 -7.94 -12.54 24.36
C SER A 561 -6.67 -12.58 25.22
N GLY A 562 -6.11 -11.41 25.52
CA GLY A 562 -4.80 -11.30 26.18
C GLY A 562 -3.66 -11.76 25.27
N LYS A 563 -3.78 -11.52 23.96
CA LYS A 563 -2.81 -11.92 22.93
C LYS A 563 -2.45 -10.76 22.03
N ASP A 564 -1.20 -10.74 21.63
CA ASP A 564 -0.70 -9.82 20.61
C ASP A 564 -1.28 -10.11 19.21
N VAL A 565 -1.34 -9.12 18.35
CA VAL A 565 -1.77 -9.29 16.95
C VAL A 565 -0.93 -10.35 16.24
N SER A 566 0.37 -10.43 16.50
CA SER A 566 1.27 -11.43 15.93
C SER A 566 0.94 -12.87 16.37
N GLU A 567 0.28 -13.03 17.51
CA GLU A 567 -0.17 -14.32 18.08
C GLU A 567 -1.61 -14.66 17.67
N GLY A 568 -2.21 -13.91 16.77
CA GLY A 568 -3.61 -14.08 16.39
C GLY A 568 -4.59 -13.50 17.39
N GLY A 569 -4.23 -12.46 18.15
CA GLY A 569 -5.07 -11.79 19.13
C GLY A 569 -6.19 -10.96 18.54
N ALA A 570 -6.08 -10.49 17.30
CA ALA A 570 -7.14 -9.75 16.64
C ALA A 570 -8.41 -10.58 16.43
N LYS A 571 -9.57 -9.94 16.37
CA LYS A 571 -10.86 -10.60 16.11
C LYS A 571 -10.80 -11.37 14.78
N TYR A 572 -10.20 -10.78 13.76
CA TYR A 572 -9.92 -11.39 12.47
C TYR A 572 -8.42 -11.35 12.18
N ASN A 573 -7.96 -12.37 11.46
CA ASN A 573 -6.56 -12.50 11.08
C ASN A 573 -6.56 -12.93 9.62
N SER A 574 -6.32 -11.98 8.72
CA SER A 574 -6.28 -12.24 7.31
C SER A 574 -4.83 -12.36 6.81
N TYR A 575 -4.68 -12.98 5.65
CA TYR A 575 -3.40 -13.20 4.99
C TYR A 575 -3.63 -13.25 3.49
N GLY A 576 -2.76 -12.67 2.69
CA GLY A 576 -2.95 -12.68 1.26
C GLY A 576 -1.71 -12.27 0.48
N GLY A 577 -1.90 -12.08 -0.80
CA GLY A 577 -0.88 -11.63 -1.72
C GLY A 577 -1.46 -11.12 -3.02
N THR A 578 -0.62 -10.41 -3.77
CA THR A 578 -1.01 -9.77 -5.00
C THR A 578 -0.42 -10.45 -6.23
N ALA A 579 -1.13 -10.40 -7.33
CA ALA A 579 -0.70 -10.88 -8.64
C ALA A 579 -0.52 -9.70 -9.61
N THR A 580 0.58 -9.72 -10.36
CA THR A 580 0.90 -8.73 -11.40
C THR A 580 1.18 -9.46 -12.72
N GLY A 581 0.82 -8.84 -13.85
CA GLY A 581 1.06 -9.40 -15.18
C GLY A 581 0.08 -10.49 -15.60
N LEU A 582 -1.08 -10.60 -14.95
CA LEU A 582 -2.12 -11.57 -15.32
C LEU A 582 -2.61 -11.35 -16.76
N ALA A 583 -2.92 -10.10 -17.13
CA ALA A 583 -3.38 -9.79 -18.48
C ALA A 583 -2.29 -10.02 -19.55
N THR A 584 -1.02 -9.72 -19.27
CA THR A 584 0.09 -10.06 -20.16
C THR A 584 0.18 -11.57 -20.40
N THR A 585 -0.01 -12.37 -19.35
CA THR A 585 -0.01 -13.83 -19.44
C THR A 585 -1.24 -14.34 -20.22
N ALA A 586 -2.41 -13.77 -19.95
CA ALA A 586 -3.65 -14.10 -20.65
C ALA A 586 -3.57 -13.78 -22.15
N ASP A 587 -3.09 -12.60 -22.53
CA ASP A 587 -2.86 -12.20 -23.93
C ASP A 587 -1.80 -13.09 -24.60
N SER A 588 -0.76 -13.49 -23.85
CA SER A 588 0.25 -14.44 -24.34
C SER A 588 -0.33 -15.82 -24.60
N LEU A 589 -1.17 -16.33 -23.71
CA LEU A 589 -1.90 -17.60 -23.91
C LEU A 589 -2.86 -17.49 -25.10
N THR A 590 -3.55 -16.34 -25.23
CA THR A 590 -4.43 -16.03 -26.38
C THR A 590 -3.65 -16.07 -27.68
N ALA A 591 -2.47 -15.45 -27.72
CA ALA A 591 -1.61 -15.42 -28.90
C ALA A 591 -1.12 -16.82 -29.29
N ILE A 592 -0.66 -17.60 -28.33
CA ILE A 592 -0.24 -19.01 -28.55
C ILE A 592 -1.43 -19.83 -29.09
N LYS A 593 -2.59 -19.76 -28.43
CA LYS A 593 -3.81 -20.47 -28.86
C LYS A 593 -4.20 -20.11 -30.28
N TYR A 594 -4.28 -18.80 -30.58
CA TYR A 594 -4.67 -18.29 -31.91
C TYR A 594 -3.68 -18.67 -32.99
N MET A 595 -2.40 -18.38 -32.81
CA MET A 595 -1.36 -18.50 -33.85
C MET A 595 -0.99 -19.96 -34.15
N ILE A 596 -0.88 -20.78 -33.10
CA ILE A 596 -0.32 -22.15 -33.21
C ILE A 596 -1.44 -23.20 -33.34
N TYR A 597 -2.40 -23.18 -32.42
CA TYR A 597 -3.38 -24.29 -32.33
C TYR A 597 -4.60 -24.10 -33.20
N ASP A 598 -5.24 -22.92 -33.15
CA ASP A 598 -6.52 -22.71 -33.87
C ASP A 598 -6.34 -22.31 -35.33
N LYS A 599 -5.54 -21.29 -35.62
CA LYS A 599 -5.31 -20.78 -36.97
C LYS A 599 -4.11 -21.44 -37.69
N LYS A 600 -3.22 -22.08 -36.95
CA LYS A 600 -2.06 -22.80 -37.45
C LYS A 600 -1.19 -21.94 -38.42
N LEU A 601 -0.96 -20.69 -38.02
CA LEU A 601 -0.28 -19.71 -38.89
C LEU A 601 1.25 -19.82 -38.78
N ILE A 602 1.75 -20.48 -37.75
CA ILE A 602 3.17 -20.70 -37.49
C ILE A 602 3.37 -21.98 -36.68
N SER A 603 4.52 -22.63 -36.82
CA SER A 603 4.86 -23.77 -35.95
C SER A 603 5.23 -23.30 -34.54
N ALA A 604 4.99 -24.13 -33.52
CA ALA A 604 5.37 -23.85 -32.16
C ALA A 604 6.89 -23.64 -31.99
N GLU A 605 7.71 -24.40 -32.77
CA GLU A 605 9.16 -24.24 -32.76
C GLU A 605 9.60 -22.85 -33.27
N GLU A 606 9.05 -22.40 -34.39
CA GLU A 606 9.38 -21.10 -34.96
C GLU A 606 8.86 -19.94 -34.11
N TYR A 607 7.68 -20.11 -33.50
CA TYR A 607 7.14 -19.14 -32.55
C TYR A 607 8.03 -18.98 -31.32
N LEU A 608 8.46 -20.09 -30.70
CA LEU A 608 9.38 -20.06 -29.57
C LEU A 608 10.71 -19.40 -29.94
N LYS A 609 11.26 -19.69 -31.13
CA LYS A 609 12.49 -19.01 -31.61
C LYS A 609 12.32 -17.50 -31.71
N ALA A 610 11.17 -17.04 -32.18
CA ALA A 610 10.87 -15.60 -32.28
C ALA A 610 10.79 -14.94 -30.89
N VAL A 611 10.12 -15.58 -29.92
CA VAL A 611 10.05 -15.10 -28.53
C VAL A 611 11.45 -15.07 -27.89
N LEU A 612 12.22 -16.16 -28.01
CA LEU A 612 13.57 -16.23 -27.45
C LEU A 612 14.56 -15.28 -28.12
N ALA A 613 14.31 -14.87 -29.37
CA ALA A 613 15.06 -13.81 -30.06
C ALA A 613 14.65 -12.39 -29.64
N ASN A 614 13.80 -12.22 -28.60
CA ASN A 614 13.23 -10.92 -28.24
C ASN A 614 12.58 -10.21 -29.44
N TRP A 615 11.95 -10.99 -30.33
CA TRP A 615 11.35 -10.54 -31.58
C TRP A 615 12.33 -9.94 -32.61
N GLU A 616 13.66 -10.00 -32.40
CA GLU A 616 14.65 -9.53 -33.36
C GLU A 616 14.62 -10.40 -34.62
N GLY A 617 14.44 -9.76 -35.75
CA GLY A 617 14.25 -10.43 -37.03
C GLY A 617 12.83 -10.94 -37.30
N TYR A 618 11.91 -10.83 -36.35
CA TYR A 618 10.52 -11.29 -36.43
C TYR A 618 9.49 -10.16 -36.35
N GLU A 619 9.87 -8.92 -36.60
CA GLU A 619 8.98 -7.76 -36.45
C GLU A 619 7.65 -7.88 -37.24
N PRO A 620 7.62 -8.42 -38.49
CA PRO A 620 6.35 -8.63 -39.22
C PRO A 620 5.41 -9.60 -38.47
N LEU A 621 5.95 -10.68 -37.87
CA LEU A 621 5.18 -11.62 -37.05
C LEU A 621 4.67 -10.94 -35.75
N ARG A 622 5.55 -10.19 -35.11
CA ARG A 622 5.19 -9.43 -33.91
C ARG A 622 4.04 -8.46 -34.17
N GLN A 623 4.12 -7.68 -35.26
CA GLN A 623 3.07 -6.73 -35.64
C GLN A 623 1.77 -7.44 -35.98
N ARG A 624 1.86 -8.62 -36.57
CA ARG A 624 0.68 -9.43 -36.83
C ARG A 624 0.00 -9.91 -35.57
N ILE A 625 0.77 -10.33 -34.56
CA ILE A 625 0.24 -10.71 -33.25
C ILE A 625 -0.46 -9.51 -32.59
N ILE A 626 0.20 -8.35 -32.58
CA ILE A 626 -0.31 -7.11 -31.99
C ILE A 626 -1.64 -6.66 -32.61
N ASN A 627 -1.84 -6.85 -33.94
CA ASN A 627 -2.96 -6.26 -34.67
C ASN A 627 -4.05 -7.27 -35.03
N GLU A 628 -3.77 -8.58 -35.10
CA GLU A 628 -4.73 -9.59 -35.55
C GLU A 628 -5.25 -10.50 -34.46
N VAL A 629 -4.47 -10.68 -33.34
CA VAL A 629 -4.89 -11.52 -32.21
C VAL A 629 -5.81 -10.72 -31.31
N PRO A 630 -6.93 -11.29 -30.83
CA PRO A 630 -7.74 -10.65 -29.80
C PRO A 630 -6.95 -10.40 -28.52
N HIS A 631 -7.21 -9.26 -27.87
CA HIS A 631 -6.60 -8.87 -26.59
C HIS A 631 -7.67 -8.61 -25.53
N TYR A 632 -7.35 -8.94 -24.29
CA TYR A 632 -8.19 -8.62 -23.14
C TYR A 632 -8.43 -7.11 -23.04
N GLY A 633 -9.64 -6.71 -22.62
CA GLY A 633 -10.07 -5.32 -22.52
C GLY A 633 -10.87 -4.80 -23.71
N ASN A 634 -11.21 -5.66 -24.70
CA ASN A 634 -11.93 -5.29 -25.90
C ASN A 634 -13.32 -5.96 -26.05
N ALA A 635 -13.84 -6.54 -24.96
CA ALA A 635 -15.08 -7.32 -24.96
C ALA A 635 -15.07 -8.49 -25.98
N ASP A 636 -13.91 -9.10 -26.18
CA ASP A 636 -13.75 -10.25 -27.04
C ASP A 636 -13.70 -11.54 -26.18
N PRO A 637 -14.73 -12.41 -26.23
CA PRO A 637 -14.77 -13.62 -25.43
C PRO A 637 -13.59 -14.57 -25.64
N TYR A 638 -12.92 -14.50 -26.78
CA TYR A 638 -11.77 -15.36 -27.08
C TYR A 638 -10.55 -15.00 -26.21
N ALA A 639 -10.33 -13.71 -25.95
CA ALA A 639 -9.27 -13.23 -25.06
C ALA A 639 -9.72 -13.23 -23.59
N ASP A 640 -10.97 -12.82 -23.33
CA ASP A 640 -11.53 -12.72 -21.99
C ASP A 640 -11.56 -14.09 -21.27
N GLU A 641 -11.77 -15.20 -22.05
CA GLU A 641 -11.69 -16.57 -21.53
C GLU A 641 -10.30 -16.89 -20.96
N GLN A 642 -9.23 -16.39 -21.55
CA GLN A 642 -7.88 -16.64 -21.03
C GLN A 642 -7.59 -15.81 -19.78
N MET A 643 -8.12 -14.59 -19.67
CA MET A 643 -8.02 -13.81 -18.43
C MET A 643 -8.81 -14.48 -17.30
N LYS A 644 -10.04 -14.90 -17.58
CA LYS A 644 -10.84 -15.69 -16.63
C LYS A 644 -10.11 -16.95 -16.19
N TYR A 645 -9.49 -17.69 -17.10
CA TYR A 645 -8.67 -18.85 -16.74
C TYR A 645 -7.53 -18.50 -15.78
N MET A 646 -6.82 -17.41 -16.00
CA MET A 646 -5.74 -16.97 -15.13
C MET A 646 -6.24 -16.64 -13.73
N ILE A 647 -7.37 -15.95 -13.63
CA ILE A 647 -8.01 -15.59 -12.36
C ILE A 647 -8.47 -16.83 -11.60
N ASP A 648 -9.22 -17.72 -12.28
CA ASP A 648 -9.74 -18.96 -11.68
C ASP A 648 -8.59 -19.87 -11.20
N LEU A 649 -7.47 -19.92 -11.94
CA LEU A 649 -6.28 -20.66 -11.57
C LEU A 649 -5.63 -20.08 -10.30
N TYR A 650 -5.40 -18.77 -10.27
CA TYR A 650 -4.81 -18.09 -9.10
C TYR A 650 -5.66 -18.32 -7.85
N TYR A 651 -6.95 -18.04 -7.95
CA TYR A 651 -7.90 -18.25 -6.84
C TYR A 651 -7.96 -19.72 -6.43
N GLY A 652 -8.07 -20.64 -7.38
CA GLY A 652 -8.15 -22.09 -7.12
C GLY A 652 -6.94 -22.63 -6.38
N ILE A 653 -5.72 -22.23 -6.76
CA ILE A 653 -4.49 -22.64 -6.07
C ILE A 653 -4.47 -22.02 -4.66
N SER A 654 -4.77 -20.74 -4.54
CA SER A 654 -4.68 -20.00 -3.28
C SER A 654 -5.65 -20.49 -2.20
N ARG A 655 -6.81 -21.03 -2.59
CA ARG A 655 -7.79 -21.62 -1.65
C ARG A 655 -7.27 -22.84 -0.88
N ALA A 656 -6.17 -23.45 -1.33
CA ALA A 656 -5.52 -24.55 -0.61
C ALA A 656 -4.58 -24.08 0.50
N PHE A 657 -4.32 -22.79 0.62
CA PHE A 657 -3.34 -22.25 1.54
C PHE A 657 -3.97 -21.75 2.84
N SER A 658 -3.20 -21.86 3.90
CA SER A 658 -3.51 -21.32 5.22
C SER A 658 -2.21 -21.00 5.96
N THR A 659 -2.29 -20.12 6.95
CA THR A 659 -1.20 -19.86 7.89
C THR A 659 -1.59 -20.37 9.28
N HIS A 660 -0.66 -20.32 10.22
CA HIS A 660 -0.96 -20.72 11.60
C HIS A 660 -2.00 -19.78 12.27
N ARG A 661 -2.16 -18.53 11.78
CA ARG A 661 -3.16 -17.57 12.28
C ARG A 661 -4.42 -17.53 11.43
N CYS A 662 -4.33 -17.75 10.14
CA CYS A 662 -5.36 -17.53 9.16
C CYS A 662 -5.67 -18.80 8.37
N LYS A 663 -6.97 -19.05 8.14
CA LYS A 663 -7.42 -20.22 7.36
C LYS A 663 -7.64 -19.93 5.88
N VAL A 664 -7.65 -18.65 5.48
CA VAL A 664 -7.98 -18.23 4.13
C VAL A 664 -6.90 -17.30 3.59
N TYR A 665 -6.37 -17.67 2.44
CA TYR A 665 -5.50 -16.81 1.67
C TYR A 665 -6.34 -15.88 0.79
N LYS A 666 -6.16 -14.57 0.95
CA LYS A 666 -6.80 -13.55 0.11
C LYS A 666 -6.01 -13.35 -1.17
N CYS A 667 -6.69 -13.41 -2.31
CA CYS A 667 -6.11 -13.02 -3.59
C CYS A 667 -6.26 -11.52 -3.80
N GLY A 668 -5.23 -10.88 -4.36
CA GLY A 668 -5.25 -9.49 -4.79
C GLY A 668 -4.66 -9.31 -6.18
N THR A 669 -4.98 -8.21 -6.82
CA THR A 669 -4.37 -7.80 -8.09
C THR A 669 -4.17 -6.29 -8.09
N PHE A 670 -3.01 -5.89 -7.60
CA PHE A 670 -2.48 -4.53 -7.58
C PHE A 670 -0.95 -4.66 -7.47
N GLY A 671 -0.18 -3.62 -7.67
CA GLY A 671 1.27 -3.83 -7.67
C GLY A 671 2.12 -2.58 -7.74
N ALA A 672 1.71 -1.48 -7.08
CA ALA A 672 2.53 -0.26 -7.07
C ALA A 672 3.09 0.07 -8.48
N SER A 673 4.40 0.10 -8.64
CA SER A 673 5.08 0.22 -9.94
C SER A 673 5.76 -1.11 -10.37
N ASP A 674 5.40 -2.21 -9.72
CA ASP A 674 6.04 -3.51 -9.95
C ASP A 674 5.93 -3.98 -11.40
N HIS A 675 4.85 -3.64 -12.09
CA HIS A 675 4.66 -3.98 -13.50
C HIS A 675 5.76 -3.41 -14.42
N VAL A 676 6.33 -2.25 -14.08
CA VAL A 676 7.50 -1.68 -14.79
C VAL A 676 8.76 -2.47 -14.42
N VAL A 677 9.02 -2.64 -13.13
CA VAL A 677 10.20 -3.35 -12.63
C VAL A 677 10.21 -4.82 -13.05
N GLN A 678 9.07 -5.49 -12.97
CA GLN A 678 8.93 -6.87 -13.45
C GLN A 678 9.08 -6.97 -14.97
N GLY A 679 8.64 -5.96 -15.73
CA GLY A 679 8.85 -5.89 -17.16
C GLY A 679 10.33 -5.93 -17.54
N GLU A 680 11.20 -5.30 -16.75
CA GLU A 680 12.65 -5.31 -16.99
C GLU A 680 13.29 -6.70 -16.78
N ILE A 681 12.73 -7.51 -15.88
CA ILE A 681 13.25 -8.85 -15.56
C ILE A 681 12.44 -10.00 -16.18
N THR A 682 11.41 -9.68 -16.97
CA THR A 682 10.62 -10.64 -17.75
C THR A 682 11.10 -10.62 -19.19
N TRP A 683 11.41 -11.78 -19.75
CA TRP A 683 11.80 -11.92 -21.16
C TRP A 683 10.66 -11.45 -22.07
N ALA A 684 10.92 -11.43 -23.39
CA ALA A 684 9.89 -11.14 -24.37
C ALA A 684 8.76 -12.15 -24.27
N THR A 685 7.51 -11.67 -24.30
CA THR A 685 6.32 -12.51 -24.10
C THR A 685 5.62 -12.84 -25.41
N PRO A 686 4.90 -13.97 -25.48
CA PRO A 686 4.21 -14.43 -26.70
C PRO A 686 3.20 -13.45 -27.30
N ASP A 687 2.61 -12.53 -26.53
CA ASP A 687 1.71 -11.46 -27.01
C ASP A 687 2.40 -10.36 -27.83
N GLY A 688 3.73 -10.47 -28.03
CA GLY A 688 4.52 -9.50 -28.79
C GLY A 688 5.17 -8.40 -27.95
N ARG A 689 5.11 -8.44 -26.59
CA ARG A 689 5.87 -7.55 -25.70
C ARG A 689 7.38 -7.87 -25.80
N LYS A 690 8.22 -6.87 -25.80
CA LYS A 690 9.69 -7.02 -25.73
C LYS A 690 10.19 -7.01 -24.29
N THR A 691 11.35 -7.61 -24.08
CA THR A 691 12.08 -7.50 -22.80
C THR A 691 12.32 -6.04 -22.45
N GLY A 692 12.07 -5.65 -21.24
CA GLY A 692 12.19 -4.26 -20.78
C GLY A 692 10.91 -3.42 -20.86
N ASP A 693 9.97 -3.79 -21.74
CA ASP A 693 8.65 -3.14 -21.77
C ASP A 693 7.87 -3.52 -20.50
N PRO A 694 7.03 -2.63 -19.92
CA PRO A 694 6.17 -2.98 -18.80
C PRO A 694 5.27 -4.18 -19.10
N ILE A 695 4.98 -4.99 -18.09
CA ILE A 695 3.86 -5.95 -18.13
C ILE A 695 2.56 -5.25 -17.74
N ALA A 696 1.42 -5.90 -17.89
CA ALA A 696 0.14 -5.34 -17.48
C ALA A 696 0.08 -5.08 -15.98
N ASP A 697 -0.45 -3.92 -15.58
CA ASP A 697 -0.67 -3.56 -14.20
C ASP A 697 -1.98 -4.18 -13.67
N ALA A 698 -1.95 -4.69 -12.45
CA ALA A 698 -3.14 -5.16 -11.74
C ALA A 698 -4.08 -6.03 -12.62
N SER A 699 -5.38 -5.68 -12.69
CA SER A 699 -6.36 -6.32 -13.58
C SER A 699 -6.58 -5.55 -14.88
N SER A 700 -5.82 -4.49 -15.12
CA SER A 700 -5.96 -3.65 -16.32
C SER A 700 -5.50 -4.40 -17.57
N PRO A 701 -6.03 -4.07 -18.76
CA PRO A 701 -5.49 -4.55 -20.02
C PRO A 701 -4.02 -4.17 -20.23
N CYS A 702 -3.31 -4.91 -21.07
CA CYS A 702 -1.96 -4.53 -21.49
C CYS A 702 -1.95 -3.13 -22.12
N GLN A 703 -0.93 -2.34 -21.82
CA GLN A 703 -0.82 -0.94 -22.22
C GLN A 703 -1.08 -0.73 -23.71
N GLY A 704 -2.08 0.09 -24.02
CA GLY A 704 -2.46 0.45 -25.37
C GLY A 704 -3.13 -0.65 -26.20
N ARG A 705 -3.55 -1.76 -25.58
CA ARG A 705 -4.27 -2.87 -26.26
C ARG A 705 -5.79 -2.75 -26.19
N ASP A 706 -6.32 -1.98 -25.29
CA ASP A 706 -7.74 -1.73 -25.03
C ASP A 706 -8.29 -0.63 -25.94
N VAL A 707 -8.45 -0.97 -27.22
CA VAL A 707 -8.79 -0.01 -28.28
C VAL A 707 -10.29 0.17 -28.53
N CYS A 708 -11.15 -0.64 -27.91
CA CYS A 708 -12.60 -0.62 -28.12
C CYS A 708 -13.36 0.29 -27.14
N GLY A 709 -12.66 1.07 -26.35
CA GLY A 709 -13.24 2.04 -25.41
C GLY A 709 -13.54 1.49 -24.01
N PRO A 710 -13.89 2.38 -23.05
CA PRO A 710 -13.99 2.02 -21.64
C PRO A 710 -15.09 1.00 -21.33
N THR A 711 -16.21 1.06 -22.04
CA THR A 711 -17.29 0.08 -21.89
C THR A 711 -16.85 -1.34 -22.23
N ALA A 712 -16.01 -1.49 -23.27
CA ALA A 712 -15.44 -2.79 -23.62
C ALA A 712 -14.50 -3.31 -22.52
N VAL A 713 -13.68 -2.43 -21.93
CA VAL A 713 -12.85 -2.80 -20.77
C VAL A 713 -13.70 -3.30 -19.61
N PHE A 714 -14.80 -2.63 -19.30
CA PHE A 714 -15.71 -3.06 -18.23
C PHE A 714 -16.37 -4.41 -18.52
N VAL A 715 -16.80 -4.66 -19.76
CA VAL A 715 -17.34 -5.96 -20.16
C VAL A 715 -16.30 -7.06 -20.04
N SER A 716 -15.07 -6.83 -20.49
CA SER A 716 -13.97 -7.77 -20.31
C SER A 716 -13.66 -8.01 -18.83
N SER A 717 -13.57 -6.94 -18.02
CA SER A 717 -13.27 -7.04 -16.59
C SER A 717 -14.34 -7.84 -15.83
N THR A 718 -15.62 -7.70 -16.19
CA THR A 718 -16.71 -8.45 -15.54
C THR A 718 -16.92 -9.87 -16.13
N SER A 719 -16.02 -10.35 -16.99
CA SER A 719 -16.04 -11.73 -17.48
C SER A 719 -15.63 -12.78 -16.44
N PHE A 720 -15.03 -12.36 -15.34
CA PHE A 720 -14.63 -13.19 -14.19
C PHE A 720 -15.23 -12.66 -12.88
N ASP A 721 -15.20 -13.48 -11.82
CA ASP A 721 -15.79 -13.15 -10.53
C ASP A 721 -14.86 -12.29 -9.68
N HIS A 722 -15.23 -11.03 -9.42
CA HIS A 722 -14.45 -10.11 -8.62
C HIS A 722 -14.48 -10.43 -7.12
N SER A 723 -15.44 -11.20 -6.62
CA SER A 723 -15.47 -11.63 -5.22
C SER A 723 -14.27 -12.51 -4.83
N HIS A 724 -13.53 -13.03 -5.80
CA HIS A 724 -12.28 -13.75 -5.58
C HIS A 724 -11.13 -12.85 -5.06
N PHE A 725 -11.23 -11.52 -5.22
CA PHE A 725 -10.14 -10.59 -4.88
C PHE A 725 -10.32 -9.92 -3.51
N MET A 726 -10.36 -10.74 -2.45
CA MET A 726 -10.51 -10.23 -1.08
C MET A 726 -9.26 -9.51 -0.54
N ASP A 727 -8.16 -9.54 -1.26
CA ASP A 727 -7.00 -8.67 -1.00
C ASP A 727 -7.00 -7.40 -1.86
N GLY A 728 -8.10 -7.12 -2.54
CA GLY A 728 -8.28 -5.95 -3.37
C GLY A 728 -7.92 -6.15 -4.84
N MET A 729 -8.46 -5.30 -5.66
CA MET A 729 -8.29 -5.30 -7.11
C MET A 729 -8.13 -3.85 -7.60
N ALA A 730 -7.29 -3.62 -8.60
CA ALA A 730 -7.17 -2.33 -9.25
C ALA A 730 -7.50 -2.43 -10.74
N LEU A 731 -8.39 -1.54 -11.22
CA LEU A 731 -8.68 -1.32 -12.64
C LEU A 731 -8.40 0.14 -13.01
N ASN A 732 -7.31 0.36 -13.73
CA ASN A 732 -6.89 1.68 -14.17
C ASN A 732 -7.44 2.04 -15.56
N LEU A 733 -8.11 3.19 -15.66
CA LEU A 733 -8.53 3.75 -16.94
C LEU A 733 -8.00 5.18 -17.11
N LYS A 734 -7.49 5.49 -18.29
CA LYS A 734 -7.10 6.85 -18.66
C LYS A 734 -8.19 7.49 -19.52
N ILE A 735 -8.85 8.53 -18.98
CA ILE A 735 -9.94 9.25 -19.63
C ILE A 735 -9.39 10.57 -20.19
N HIS A 736 -9.69 10.85 -21.46
CA HIS A 736 -9.29 12.11 -22.05
C HIS A 736 -10.07 13.27 -21.42
N PRO A 737 -9.40 14.36 -20.97
CA PRO A 737 -10.08 15.43 -20.22
C PRO A 737 -11.24 16.08 -20.97
N THR A 738 -11.24 16.08 -22.31
CA THR A 738 -12.34 16.65 -23.10
C THR A 738 -13.64 15.89 -22.95
N ALA A 739 -13.60 14.62 -22.57
CA ALA A 739 -14.80 13.82 -22.31
C ALA A 739 -15.60 14.33 -21.10
N LEU A 740 -14.92 15.01 -20.12
CA LEU A 740 -15.49 15.46 -18.86
C LEU A 740 -15.68 16.99 -18.76
N GLN A 741 -15.53 17.73 -19.86
CA GLN A 741 -15.67 19.20 -19.85
C GLN A 741 -17.10 19.71 -19.65
N SER A 742 -18.08 18.83 -19.66
CA SER A 742 -19.49 19.18 -19.47
C SER A 742 -20.12 18.33 -18.35
N ASN A 743 -21.19 18.82 -17.74
CA ASN A 743 -21.99 18.04 -16.80
C ASN A 743 -22.49 16.72 -17.42
N ASP A 744 -22.80 16.73 -18.72
CA ASP A 744 -23.20 15.54 -19.46
C ASP A 744 -22.08 14.48 -19.51
N GLY A 745 -20.84 14.91 -19.72
CA GLY A 745 -19.67 14.00 -19.69
C GLY A 745 -19.43 13.38 -18.32
N ILE A 746 -19.54 14.19 -17.25
CA ILE A 746 -19.42 13.73 -15.87
C ILE A 746 -20.53 12.71 -15.56
N THR A 747 -21.79 13.02 -15.91
CA THR A 747 -22.92 12.10 -15.71
C THR A 747 -22.74 10.80 -16.49
N LYS A 748 -22.22 10.85 -17.72
CA LYS A 748 -21.94 9.63 -18.49
C LYS A 748 -20.89 8.75 -17.85
N LEU A 749 -19.80 9.32 -17.30
CA LEU A 749 -18.79 8.54 -16.61
C LEU A 749 -19.37 7.90 -15.34
N GLU A 750 -20.17 8.64 -14.59
CA GLU A 750 -20.90 8.14 -13.42
C GLU A 750 -21.83 6.97 -13.80
N ASP A 751 -22.66 7.13 -14.83
CA ASP A 751 -23.63 6.12 -15.27
C ASP A 751 -22.94 4.85 -15.78
N VAL A 752 -21.85 5.00 -16.52
CA VAL A 752 -21.04 3.88 -17.01
C VAL A 752 -20.36 3.15 -15.85
N THR A 753 -19.89 3.89 -14.82
CA THR A 753 -19.32 3.29 -13.61
C THR A 753 -20.36 2.51 -12.82
N LYS A 754 -21.57 3.08 -12.65
CA LYS A 754 -22.68 2.39 -11.99
C LYS A 754 -23.10 1.14 -12.74
N ALA A 755 -23.16 1.19 -14.07
CA ALA A 755 -23.45 0.04 -14.90
C ALA A 755 -22.39 -1.07 -14.78
N TYR A 756 -21.12 -0.69 -14.66
CA TYR A 756 -20.02 -1.63 -14.36
C TYR A 756 -20.19 -2.26 -12.97
N PHE A 757 -20.52 -1.48 -11.95
CA PHE A 757 -20.78 -1.99 -10.60
C PHE A 757 -21.98 -2.92 -10.55
N ASP A 758 -23.07 -2.59 -11.26
CA ASP A 758 -24.25 -3.46 -11.38
C ASP A 758 -23.97 -4.80 -12.07
N GLN A 759 -22.92 -4.87 -12.90
CA GLN A 759 -22.44 -6.10 -13.52
C GLN A 759 -21.46 -6.91 -12.64
N GLY A 760 -21.20 -6.48 -11.41
CA GLY A 760 -20.30 -7.14 -10.49
C GLY A 760 -18.88 -6.61 -10.48
N GLY A 761 -18.63 -5.45 -11.09
CA GLY A 761 -17.35 -4.76 -10.98
C GLY A 761 -17.05 -4.35 -9.53
N MET A 762 -15.82 -4.59 -9.05
CA MET A 762 -15.43 -4.31 -7.67
C MET A 762 -14.88 -2.90 -7.50
N GLU A 763 -14.01 -2.46 -8.41
CA GLU A 763 -13.24 -1.23 -8.27
C GLU A 763 -12.93 -0.60 -9.63
N VAL A 764 -12.80 0.72 -9.67
CA VAL A 764 -12.25 1.47 -10.80
C VAL A 764 -11.64 2.79 -10.35
N GLN A 765 -10.57 3.21 -11.01
CA GLN A 765 -9.88 4.48 -10.80
C GLN A 765 -9.54 5.16 -12.14
N TYR A 766 -9.69 6.50 -12.19
CA TYR A 766 -9.60 7.25 -13.43
C TYR A 766 -8.44 8.23 -13.47
N ASN A 767 -7.46 8.02 -14.36
CA ASN A 767 -6.51 9.06 -14.74
C ASN A 767 -7.16 10.01 -15.76
N VAL A 768 -7.55 11.20 -15.34
CA VAL A 768 -8.12 12.21 -16.25
C VAL A 768 -7.02 13.12 -16.77
N VAL A 769 -6.26 12.62 -17.73
CA VAL A 769 -5.11 13.32 -18.31
C VAL A 769 -4.87 12.85 -19.75
N ASP A 770 -4.40 13.76 -20.63
CA ASP A 770 -4.03 13.39 -21.99
C ASP A 770 -2.51 13.20 -22.15
N SER A 771 -2.11 12.31 -23.06
CA SER A 771 -0.70 12.02 -23.34
C SER A 771 0.07 13.24 -23.84
N LYS A 772 -0.60 14.25 -24.42
CA LYS A 772 0.05 15.49 -24.85
C LYS A 772 0.45 16.36 -23.65
N THR A 773 -0.39 16.40 -22.61
CA THR A 773 -0.09 17.09 -21.35
C THR A 773 1.05 16.38 -20.62
N LEU A 774 1.03 15.05 -20.54
CA LEU A 774 2.11 14.26 -19.94
C LEU A 774 3.46 14.49 -20.66
N LYS A 775 3.48 14.46 -21.99
CA LYS A 775 4.68 14.77 -22.79
C LYS A 775 5.17 16.22 -22.62
N LYS A 776 4.28 17.17 -22.31
CA LYS A 776 4.68 18.54 -21.97
C LYS A 776 5.28 18.61 -20.57
N ALA A 777 4.72 17.86 -19.62
CA ALA A 777 5.21 17.76 -18.25
C ALA A 777 6.62 17.16 -18.21
N GLN A 778 6.92 16.12 -19.02
CA GLN A 778 8.28 15.60 -19.17
C GLN A 778 9.30 16.67 -19.62
N LYS A 779 8.89 17.57 -20.52
CA LYS A 779 9.75 18.60 -21.09
C LYS A 779 9.90 19.84 -20.21
N ASN A 780 8.94 20.13 -19.36
CA ASN A 780 8.86 21.33 -18.54
C ASN A 780 8.37 20.98 -17.12
N PRO A 781 9.12 20.17 -16.38
CA PRO A 781 8.66 19.60 -15.08
C PRO A 781 8.27 20.69 -14.07
N GLU A 782 8.98 21.83 -14.06
CA GLU A 782 8.71 22.95 -13.14
C GLU A 782 7.32 23.60 -13.30
N LYS A 783 6.70 23.45 -14.49
CA LYS A 783 5.33 23.97 -14.75
C LYS A 783 4.22 22.97 -14.37
N TYR A 784 4.58 21.73 -14.12
CA TYR A 784 3.68 20.62 -13.85
C TYR A 784 4.02 19.91 -12.54
N HIS A 785 4.71 20.61 -11.62
CA HIS A 785 5.20 20.01 -10.36
C HIS A 785 4.08 19.46 -9.46
N ASN A 786 2.83 19.90 -9.64
CA ASN A 786 1.66 19.41 -8.92
C ASN A 786 0.80 18.42 -9.73
N LEU A 787 1.25 17.98 -10.91
CA LEU A 787 0.47 17.04 -11.72
C LEU A 787 0.49 15.66 -11.08
N VAL A 788 -0.60 15.32 -10.38
CA VAL A 788 -0.82 14.01 -9.78
C VAL A 788 -1.37 13.04 -10.81
N VAL A 789 -0.81 11.84 -10.88
CA VAL A 789 -1.33 10.74 -11.69
C VAL A 789 -1.37 9.44 -10.87
N ARG A 790 -2.27 8.55 -11.25
CA ARG A 790 -2.42 7.24 -10.65
C ARG A 790 -1.51 6.22 -11.33
N ILE A 791 -0.81 5.43 -10.56
CA ILE A 791 0.06 4.35 -11.06
C ILE A 791 -0.72 3.03 -11.07
N ALA A 792 -0.63 2.28 -9.99
CA ALA A 792 -1.35 1.01 -9.83
C ALA A 792 -1.43 0.67 -8.33
N GLY A 793 -2.32 1.34 -7.61
CA GLY A 793 -2.48 1.19 -6.16
C GLY A 793 -2.18 2.47 -5.36
N PHE A 794 -1.44 3.43 -5.92
CA PHE A 794 -1.19 4.74 -5.31
C PHE A 794 -1.00 5.81 -6.38
N SER A 795 -1.00 7.08 -5.95
CA SER A 795 -0.78 8.23 -6.80
C SER A 795 0.57 8.88 -6.49
N ALA A 796 1.16 9.53 -7.48
CA ALA A 796 2.38 10.31 -7.29
C ALA A 796 2.40 11.51 -8.24
N TYR A 797 3.32 12.45 -7.98
CA TYR A 797 3.54 13.53 -8.93
C TYR A 797 4.27 13.02 -10.16
N PHE A 798 3.68 13.23 -11.32
CA PHE A 798 4.20 12.70 -12.59
C PHE A 798 5.67 13.08 -12.84
N VAL A 799 6.04 14.30 -12.49
CA VAL A 799 7.39 14.83 -12.70
C VAL A 799 8.45 14.21 -11.78
N ASP A 800 8.04 13.62 -10.66
CA ASP A 800 8.94 12.99 -9.68
C ASP A 800 9.25 11.51 -10.03
N MET A 801 8.54 10.94 -11.01
CA MET A 801 8.72 9.56 -11.47
C MET A 801 9.93 9.39 -12.37
N THR A 802 10.45 8.16 -12.46
CA THR A 802 11.44 7.78 -13.46
C THR A 802 10.87 7.90 -14.89
N GLU A 803 11.75 8.02 -15.87
CA GLU A 803 11.33 8.08 -17.29
C GLU A 803 10.58 6.83 -17.73
N ALA A 804 10.96 5.65 -17.23
CA ALA A 804 10.29 4.38 -17.51
C ALA A 804 8.85 4.40 -17.02
N MET A 805 8.61 4.89 -15.79
CA MET A 805 7.26 4.99 -15.22
C MET A 805 6.42 6.05 -15.95
N GLN A 806 7.02 7.20 -16.29
CA GLN A 806 6.36 8.22 -17.08
C GLN A 806 5.96 7.69 -18.46
N ALA A 807 6.83 6.89 -19.10
CA ALA A 807 6.55 6.27 -20.40
C ALA A 807 5.41 5.27 -20.29
N ASP A 808 5.33 4.49 -19.20
CA ASP A 808 4.20 3.58 -18.95
C ASP A 808 2.87 4.36 -18.90
N ILE A 809 2.76 5.39 -18.06
CA ILE A 809 1.53 6.20 -17.94
C ILE A 809 1.13 6.84 -19.29
N ILE A 810 2.12 7.30 -20.07
CA ILE A 810 1.86 7.86 -21.39
C ILE A 810 1.32 6.80 -22.37
N SER A 811 1.81 5.56 -22.29
CA SER A 811 1.48 4.48 -23.22
C SER A 811 0.08 3.88 -23.01
N ARG A 812 -0.54 4.09 -21.85
CA ARG A 812 -1.90 3.62 -21.56
C ARG A 812 -2.90 4.21 -22.53
N ALA A 813 -3.89 3.41 -22.97
CA ALA A 813 -4.93 3.87 -23.89
C ALA A 813 -5.68 5.08 -23.33
N GLU A 814 -5.98 6.04 -24.21
CA GLU A 814 -6.84 7.19 -23.89
C GLU A 814 -8.25 6.94 -24.35
N HIS A 815 -9.19 6.93 -23.42
CA HIS A 815 -10.58 6.69 -23.71
C HIS A 815 -11.37 8.00 -23.80
N ASN A 816 -12.32 8.05 -24.74
CA ASN A 816 -13.39 9.01 -24.82
C ASN A 816 -14.72 8.35 -24.44
N LEU A 817 -15.64 9.09 -23.81
CA LEU A 817 -16.95 8.59 -23.38
C LEU A 817 -17.99 8.70 -24.48
#